data_83ddca345981b2a07725f23f74b41d3e
#
_entry.id   83ddca345981b2a07725f23f74b41d3e
#
_cell.length_a   1.000
_cell.length_b   1.000
_cell.length_c   1.000
_cell.angle_alpha   90.00
_cell.angle_beta   90.00
_cell.angle_gamma   90.00
#
_symmetry.space_group_name_H-M   'P 1'
#
loop_
_entity.id
_entity.type
_entity.pdbx_description
1 polymer ?
#
loop_
_entity_poly.entity_id
_entity_poly.type
_entity_poly.pdbx_seq_one_letter_code
_entity_poly.pdbx_strand_id
1 'polypeptide(L)'
;MPYLSSVPPIADISILSVQGSYRRIWHNACFLVMLSGEVQVEVDGHATYLNGNAVMLVEADTPYTVTGHGSNLVMTIRMDYDFFAQGKADRGLGILVCNSAEDDERDYSMLRQMLSHIALNYFEASANQKLRQLELCYALLYYLNTTHYVSGSPELMGGLNYEKRGRQIVSYIESNYMHELHLDTLTELTYLTRSHLSRLFKKITGTNFKEYLQEVRLRHAVEEMRRTDHTITAIAFNNGFPNVNALNTAIRRKYGMVPNELRDTLSRETPAEVELEPYQVVEYDEVRTNLQILAGSEPPKAMGIYRYPDQIEYFVDNVSRFRPIQAIWKAMINVGTIQSMTNAGMGAQLVLLQKEIGFKYARLESVLTDESIPRMADGKYNFTYFDRTVEMLLGLNMIPFLDLSLKGDYILLSESRIIHRGGRPKKQADHREFIDKVSALLRHCINTFGANEVERWGVEIGALHDEMLTLLERPEDYVGRFKTVYRMIKEWLPNMPVGGPDHNIAMETDLVKKSLALLQKDGVMFDFLSICAIPHTRTVLENGDVHFVISPNPDYIRDCVMDIRNILAEIGREDIPIWITAFGPEVRTRNHVSDSCYQATFIAKNTIDLIGLVDVIGYWQLSDIDTEYIDTPRILFGGTGILSKDGLKKPGFTTLKRLSRINTLMVEKTGSLLLTTNGINTYNIVLYNYAHFTNMYCLSSGEGVTYDNAYTVFGDAATRDIAVSLNGLQPGRYKVITTTLNRESGSLFDEWMRYGIIDELQPHDIRYLQDIVHPHRAVRYQDCESGSMKLTLQMLPHEVKFLILIREL
;
A
#
# COMPACT_ATOMS: atom_id res chain seq x y z
N MET A 1 12.97 -21.79 -17.39
CA MET A 1 12.26 -22.32 -16.22
C MET A 1 12.94 -23.56 -15.55
N PRO A 2 14.26 -23.65 -15.42
CA PRO A 2 14.90 -24.72 -14.65
C PRO A 2 15.09 -24.41 -13.15
N TYR A 3 14.89 -23.16 -12.70
CA TYR A 3 15.17 -22.76 -11.31
C TYR A 3 14.07 -23.06 -10.29
N LEU A 4 12.84 -23.34 -10.71
CA LEU A 4 11.71 -23.60 -9.80
C LEU A 4 11.63 -25.05 -9.30
N SER A 5 12.42 -25.95 -9.84
CA SER A 5 12.40 -27.37 -9.41
C SER A 5 13.23 -27.66 -8.15
N SER A 6 14.07 -26.73 -7.71
CA SER A 6 15.00 -26.90 -6.58
C SER A 6 14.59 -26.11 -5.30
N VAL A 7 13.49 -25.35 -5.34
CA VAL A 7 13.00 -24.64 -4.15
C VAL A 7 12.18 -25.63 -3.31
N PRO A 8 12.54 -25.85 -2.02
CA PRO A 8 11.74 -26.69 -1.12
C PRO A 8 10.31 -26.15 -0.99
N PRO A 9 9.33 -26.98 -0.66
CA PRO A 9 7.96 -26.53 -0.46
C PRO A 9 7.91 -25.56 0.74
N ILE A 10 7.32 -24.39 0.55
CA ILE A 10 7.17 -23.37 1.60
C ILE A 10 6.24 -23.81 2.73
N ALA A 11 5.29 -24.69 2.43
CA ALA A 11 4.43 -25.34 3.38
C ALA A 11 4.44 -26.85 3.18
N ASP A 12 4.45 -27.57 4.28
CA ASP A 12 4.30 -29.03 4.32
C ASP A 12 3.06 -29.39 5.12
N ILE A 13 2.16 -30.19 4.56
CA ILE A 13 0.82 -30.41 5.08
C ILE A 13 0.59 -31.90 5.31
N SER A 14 0.08 -32.22 6.51
CA SER A 14 -0.31 -33.57 6.88
C SER A 14 -1.68 -33.56 7.58
N ILE A 15 -2.45 -34.57 7.36
CA ILE A 15 -3.75 -34.78 8.02
C ILE A 15 -3.64 -36.00 8.92
N LEU A 16 -3.94 -35.82 10.18
CA LEU A 16 -3.67 -36.82 11.20
C LEU A 16 -4.97 -37.19 11.93
N SER A 17 -5.14 -38.48 12.21
CA SER A 17 -6.07 -39.00 13.23
C SER A 17 -5.27 -39.43 14.46
N VAL A 18 -5.49 -38.77 15.57
CA VAL A 18 -4.68 -38.91 16.79
C VAL A 18 -5.37 -39.91 17.76
N GLN A 19 -4.67 -40.99 18.10
CA GLN A 19 -5.19 -42.08 18.95
C GLN A 19 -4.37 -42.30 20.24
N GLY A 20 -3.77 -41.24 20.73
CA GLY A 20 -2.91 -41.24 21.87
C GLY A 20 -2.30 -39.87 22.11
N SER A 21 -1.13 -39.83 22.73
CA SER A 21 -0.42 -38.59 23.02
C SER A 21 0.94 -38.61 22.34
N TYR A 22 1.25 -37.56 21.58
CA TYR A 22 2.59 -37.36 21.00
C TYR A 22 3.11 -35.96 21.28
N ARG A 23 4.43 -35.85 21.47
CA ARG A 23 5.12 -34.56 21.65
C ARG A 23 5.97 -34.24 20.42
N ARG A 24 5.96 -32.98 20.01
CA ARG A 24 6.74 -32.48 18.87
C ARG A 24 7.43 -31.15 19.20
N ILE A 25 8.53 -30.96 18.57
CA ILE A 25 9.22 -29.66 18.46
C ILE A 25 9.61 -29.52 17.00
N TRP A 26 9.09 -28.52 16.34
CA TRP A 26 9.42 -28.23 14.96
C TRP A 26 10.21 -26.95 14.86
N HIS A 27 11.23 -26.94 13.98
CA HIS A 27 11.94 -25.71 13.62
C HIS A 27 11.07 -24.74 12.80
N ASN A 28 9.97 -25.23 12.28
CA ASN A 28 8.98 -24.51 11.48
C ASN A 28 7.78 -24.10 12.33
N ALA A 29 7.16 -22.96 12.01
CA ALA A 29 5.86 -22.61 12.59
C ALA A 29 4.79 -23.61 12.12
N CYS A 30 3.90 -24.01 13.00
CA CYS A 30 2.91 -25.06 12.73
C CYS A 30 1.49 -24.58 13.06
N PHE A 31 0.62 -24.56 12.04
CA PHE A 31 -0.82 -24.41 12.29
C PHE A 31 -1.43 -25.78 12.57
N LEU A 32 -2.22 -25.85 13.62
CA LEU A 32 -3.10 -26.97 13.92
C LEU A 32 -4.52 -26.54 13.60
N VAL A 33 -5.16 -27.22 12.66
CA VAL A 33 -6.54 -26.93 12.21
C VAL A 33 -7.40 -28.15 12.46
N MET A 34 -8.43 -28.01 13.28
CA MET A 34 -9.40 -29.09 13.48
C MET A 34 -10.33 -29.22 12.27
N LEU A 35 -10.40 -30.39 11.69
CA LEU A 35 -11.32 -30.73 10.61
C LEU A 35 -12.57 -31.46 11.16
N SER A 36 -12.40 -32.27 12.19
CA SER A 36 -13.49 -32.92 12.91
C SER A 36 -13.04 -33.48 14.28
N GLY A 37 -13.97 -33.68 15.19
CA GLY A 37 -13.70 -34.19 16.53
C GLY A 37 -13.04 -33.18 17.46
N GLU A 38 -12.24 -33.70 18.42
CA GLU A 38 -11.57 -32.88 19.44
C GLU A 38 -10.18 -33.46 19.74
N VAL A 39 -9.21 -32.57 20.03
CA VAL A 39 -7.89 -32.93 20.58
C VAL A 39 -7.50 -31.91 21.66
N GLN A 40 -6.72 -32.39 22.65
CA GLN A 40 -6.09 -31.52 23.62
C GLN A 40 -4.65 -31.18 23.13
N VAL A 41 -4.33 -29.91 23.10
CA VAL A 41 -2.97 -29.41 22.76
C VAL A 41 -2.39 -28.72 23.98
N GLU A 42 -1.25 -29.17 24.43
CA GLU A 42 -0.50 -28.56 25.53
C GLU A 42 0.74 -27.87 24.99
N VAL A 43 0.84 -26.57 25.24
CA VAL A 43 1.98 -25.72 24.89
C VAL A 43 2.46 -25.01 26.14
N ASP A 44 3.74 -25.15 26.49
CA ASP A 44 4.31 -24.50 27.68
C ASP A 44 3.60 -24.83 29.01
N GLY A 45 3.01 -26.05 29.14
CA GLY A 45 2.26 -26.46 30.31
C GLY A 45 0.83 -25.92 30.38
N HIS A 46 0.38 -25.18 29.33
CA HIS A 46 -0.99 -24.73 29.18
C HIS A 46 -1.73 -25.66 28.21
N ALA A 47 -2.81 -26.25 28.67
CA ALA A 47 -3.61 -27.19 27.88
C ALA A 47 -4.85 -26.49 27.29
N THR A 48 -5.00 -26.53 25.99
CA THR A 48 -6.14 -26.02 25.25
C THR A 48 -6.85 -27.15 24.54
N TYR A 49 -8.18 -27.15 24.55
CA TYR A 49 -9.00 -28.10 23.80
C TYR A 49 -9.36 -27.48 22.43
N LEU A 50 -8.89 -28.09 21.36
CA LEU A 50 -9.26 -27.74 20.01
C LEU A 50 -10.41 -28.61 19.54
N ASN A 51 -11.54 -28.01 19.21
CA ASN A 51 -12.74 -28.67 18.70
C ASN A 51 -13.37 -27.94 17.54
N GLY A 52 -14.38 -28.52 16.91
CA GLY A 52 -15.06 -27.89 15.78
C GLY A 52 -14.09 -27.53 14.64
N ASN A 53 -14.04 -26.28 14.26
CA ASN A 53 -13.12 -25.75 13.25
C ASN A 53 -12.01 -24.89 13.88
N ALA A 54 -11.55 -25.25 15.11
CA ALA A 54 -10.54 -24.48 15.81
C ALA A 54 -9.21 -24.43 15.05
N VAL A 55 -8.54 -23.28 15.15
CA VAL A 55 -7.21 -23.03 14.58
C VAL A 55 -6.28 -22.56 15.68
N MET A 56 -5.10 -23.13 15.76
CA MET A 56 -4.04 -22.73 16.67
C MET A 56 -2.71 -22.65 15.93
N LEU A 57 -1.96 -21.58 16.16
CA LEU A 57 -0.58 -21.46 15.71
C LEU A 57 0.37 -21.83 16.86
N VAL A 58 1.26 -22.77 16.58
CA VAL A 58 2.41 -23.08 17.43
C VAL A 58 3.65 -22.46 16.78
N GLU A 59 4.32 -21.58 17.48
CA GLU A 59 5.53 -20.93 16.96
C GLU A 59 6.69 -21.92 16.80
N ALA A 60 7.62 -21.57 15.92
CA ALA A 60 8.85 -22.34 15.69
C ALA A 60 9.59 -22.63 17.03
N ASP A 61 10.24 -23.76 17.09
CA ASP A 61 11.03 -24.23 18.24
C ASP A 61 10.24 -24.32 19.59
N THR A 62 8.93 -24.27 19.52
CA THR A 62 8.07 -24.41 20.71
C THR A 62 7.63 -25.87 20.86
N PRO A 63 7.95 -26.52 21.99
CA PRO A 63 7.47 -27.87 22.27
C PRO A 63 5.96 -27.88 22.53
N TYR A 64 5.27 -28.80 21.88
CA TYR A 64 3.86 -29.00 22.11
C TYR A 64 3.51 -30.50 22.16
N THR A 65 2.47 -30.83 22.90
CA THR A 65 1.93 -32.19 23.01
C THR A 65 0.50 -32.19 22.48
N VAL A 66 0.18 -33.10 21.58
CA VAL A 66 -1.19 -33.33 21.12
C VAL A 66 -1.68 -34.66 21.67
N THR A 67 -2.84 -34.63 22.31
CA THR A 67 -3.49 -35.82 22.84
C THR A 67 -4.90 -35.91 22.26
N GLY A 68 -5.21 -37.06 21.65
CA GLY A 68 -6.50 -37.28 21.02
C GLY A 68 -7.04 -38.68 21.33
N HIS A 69 -8.36 -38.79 21.42
CA HIS A 69 -9.08 -40.02 21.60
C HIS A 69 -10.34 -40.05 20.72
N GLY A 70 -10.74 -41.24 20.27
CA GLY A 70 -11.92 -41.39 19.44
C GLY A 70 -11.72 -40.83 18.02
N SER A 71 -12.84 -40.47 17.37
CA SER A 71 -12.79 -39.98 15.98
C SER A 71 -12.40 -38.50 15.94
N ASN A 72 -11.20 -38.19 15.45
CA ASN A 72 -10.72 -36.84 15.28
C ASN A 72 -9.89 -36.72 14.01
N LEU A 73 -9.86 -35.53 13.42
CA LEU A 73 -9.04 -35.19 12.30
C LEU A 73 -8.40 -33.81 12.49
N VAL A 74 -7.07 -33.78 12.51
CA VAL A 74 -6.25 -32.58 12.69
C VAL A 74 -5.40 -32.37 11.43
N MET A 75 -5.55 -31.24 10.79
CA MET A 75 -4.63 -30.82 9.75
C MET A 75 -3.48 -30.04 10.35
N THR A 76 -2.25 -30.44 10.03
CA THR A 76 -1.03 -29.72 10.41
C THR A 76 -0.45 -29.06 9.18
N ILE A 77 -0.20 -27.75 9.23
CA ILE A 77 0.44 -26.97 8.18
C ILE A 77 1.73 -26.41 8.74
N ARG A 78 2.85 -26.95 8.31
CA ARG A 78 4.18 -26.50 8.72
C ARG A 78 4.70 -25.51 7.68
N MET A 79 4.94 -24.29 8.11
CA MET A 79 5.44 -23.22 7.24
C MET A 79 6.96 -23.13 7.39
N ASP A 80 7.68 -23.09 6.25
CA ASP A 80 9.12 -22.92 6.26
C ASP A 80 9.54 -21.74 7.14
N TYR A 81 10.56 -21.99 8.00
CA TYR A 81 10.97 -21.00 9.00
C TYR A 81 11.46 -19.70 8.39
N ASP A 82 12.34 -19.76 7.39
CA ASP A 82 12.93 -18.58 6.77
C ASP A 82 11.83 -17.76 6.06
N PHE A 83 10.88 -18.43 5.43
CA PHE A 83 9.73 -17.80 4.82
C PHE A 83 8.84 -17.11 5.88
N PHE A 84 8.56 -17.76 6.99
CA PHE A 84 7.71 -17.24 8.05
C PHE A 84 8.41 -16.10 8.82
N ALA A 85 9.72 -16.19 9.00
CA ALA A 85 10.55 -15.20 9.66
C ALA A 85 10.74 -13.92 8.82
N GLN A 86 10.77 -14.03 7.47
CA GLN A 86 10.81 -12.85 6.60
C GLN A 86 9.66 -11.88 6.86
N GLY A 87 8.46 -12.40 7.16
CA GLY A 87 7.33 -11.57 7.56
C GLY A 87 7.46 -10.90 8.94
N LYS A 88 8.37 -11.38 9.80
CA LYS A 88 8.62 -10.85 11.15
C LYS A 88 9.83 -9.94 11.23
N ALA A 89 10.81 -10.07 10.32
CA ALA A 89 12.13 -9.42 10.41
C ALA A 89 12.05 -7.89 10.48
N ASP A 90 11.05 -7.28 9.90
CA ASP A 90 10.89 -5.83 9.81
C ASP A 90 10.09 -5.21 10.97
N ARG A 91 9.56 -6.03 11.91
CA ARG A 91 8.59 -5.58 12.91
C ARG A 91 9.06 -5.64 14.37
N GLY A 92 10.31 -5.99 14.63
CA GLY A 92 10.85 -6.10 15.99
C GLY A 92 10.33 -7.32 16.78
N LEU A 93 10.35 -7.26 18.12
CA LEU A 93 9.96 -8.34 19.02
C LEU A 93 8.43 -8.35 19.25
N GLY A 94 7.67 -8.95 18.34
CA GLY A 94 6.25 -9.21 18.53
C GLY A 94 5.90 -10.68 18.40
N ILE A 95 4.71 -11.06 18.79
CA ILE A 95 4.17 -12.41 18.70
C ILE A 95 2.93 -12.47 17.83
N LEU A 96 2.78 -13.54 17.08
CA LEU A 96 1.53 -13.86 16.42
C LEU A 96 0.63 -14.62 17.40
N VAL A 97 -0.42 -13.98 17.87
CA VAL A 97 -1.41 -14.62 18.74
C VAL A 97 -2.53 -15.19 17.88
N CYS A 98 -2.57 -16.50 17.76
CA CYS A 98 -3.55 -17.20 16.96
C CYS A 98 -3.98 -18.49 17.66
N ASN A 99 -5.04 -18.42 18.46
CA ASN A 99 -5.69 -19.54 19.13
C ASN A 99 -7.20 -19.29 19.20
N SER A 100 -7.94 -19.80 18.23
CA SER A 100 -9.38 -19.55 18.13
C SER A 100 -10.20 -20.28 19.20
N ALA A 101 -9.60 -21.14 19.99
CA ALA A 101 -10.29 -21.82 21.11
C ALA A 101 -10.28 -20.99 22.41
N GLU A 102 -9.43 -19.95 22.47
CA GLU A 102 -9.29 -19.09 23.67
C GLU A 102 -9.54 -17.60 23.34
N ASP A 103 -9.74 -17.26 22.08
CA ASP A 103 -9.93 -15.89 21.60
C ASP A 103 -11.30 -15.76 20.92
N ASP A 104 -12.29 -15.33 21.70
CA ASP A 104 -13.66 -15.11 21.23
C ASP A 104 -13.85 -13.71 20.58
N GLU A 105 -12.84 -12.82 20.67
CA GLU A 105 -12.97 -11.45 20.19
C GLU A 105 -12.66 -11.32 18.70
N ARG A 106 -11.85 -12.24 18.11
CA ARG A 106 -11.43 -12.19 16.71
C ARG A 106 -12.19 -13.16 15.85
N ASP A 107 -12.49 -12.75 14.63
CA ASP A 107 -13.05 -13.65 13.61
C ASP A 107 -11.93 -14.45 12.92
N TYR A 108 -11.94 -15.75 13.12
CA TYR A 108 -11.01 -16.70 12.51
C TYR A 108 -11.53 -17.32 11.20
N SER A 109 -12.66 -16.90 10.69
CA SER A 109 -13.26 -17.47 9.47
C SER A 109 -12.34 -17.32 8.27
N MET A 110 -11.79 -16.14 8.08
CA MET A 110 -10.83 -15.82 7.03
C MET A 110 -9.57 -16.69 7.12
N LEU A 111 -9.00 -16.85 8.32
CA LEU A 111 -7.81 -17.66 8.54
C LEU A 111 -8.05 -19.14 8.17
N ARG A 112 -9.20 -19.68 8.56
CA ARG A 112 -9.61 -21.04 8.20
C ARG A 112 -9.72 -21.23 6.70
N GLN A 113 -10.34 -20.30 5.99
CA GLN A 113 -10.46 -20.33 4.54
C GLN A 113 -9.06 -20.31 3.89
N MET A 114 -8.17 -19.41 4.33
CA MET A 114 -6.81 -19.30 3.82
C MET A 114 -6.03 -20.61 3.95
N LEU A 115 -6.02 -21.17 5.17
CA LEU A 115 -5.33 -22.43 5.45
C LEU A 115 -5.91 -23.59 4.64
N SER A 116 -7.23 -23.62 4.45
CA SER A 116 -7.90 -24.62 3.63
C SER A 116 -7.57 -24.51 2.14
N HIS A 117 -7.48 -23.27 1.59
CA HIS A 117 -7.02 -23.07 0.21
C HIS A 117 -5.55 -23.45 0.01
N ILE A 118 -4.69 -23.18 0.99
CA ILE A 118 -3.29 -23.65 0.96
C ILE A 118 -3.24 -25.17 0.91
N ALA A 119 -4.08 -25.85 1.71
CA ALA A 119 -4.14 -27.31 1.74
C ALA A 119 -4.69 -27.89 0.42
N LEU A 120 -5.79 -27.37 -0.10
CA LEU A 120 -6.36 -27.81 -1.39
C LEU A 120 -5.32 -27.66 -2.52
N ASN A 121 -4.64 -26.50 -2.59
CA ASN A 121 -3.61 -26.32 -3.60
C ASN A 121 -2.39 -27.25 -3.41
N TYR A 122 -2.07 -27.61 -2.16
CA TYR A 122 -0.96 -28.53 -1.87
C TYR A 122 -1.25 -29.95 -2.37
N PHE A 123 -2.46 -30.45 -2.19
CA PHE A 123 -2.85 -31.80 -2.58
C PHE A 123 -3.33 -31.90 -4.03
N GLU A 124 -3.85 -30.84 -4.62
CA GLU A 124 -4.35 -30.86 -6.02
C GLU A 124 -3.26 -30.47 -7.01
N ALA A 125 -2.86 -31.43 -7.87
CA ALA A 125 -1.85 -31.17 -8.88
C ALA A 125 -2.36 -30.21 -9.96
N SER A 126 -1.69 -29.07 -10.13
CA SER A 126 -1.98 -28.08 -11.19
C SER A 126 -0.69 -27.61 -11.87
N ALA A 127 -0.81 -27.12 -13.11
CA ALA A 127 0.33 -26.64 -13.89
C ALA A 127 1.16 -25.54 -13.21
N ASN A 128 0.54 -24.73 -12.34
CA ASN A 128 1.16 -23.62 -11.61
C ASN A 128 1.11 -23.80 -10.08
N GLN A 129 1.00 -25.01 -9.59
CA GLN A 129 0.80 -25.34 -8.17
C GLN A 129 1.81 -24.62 -7.26
N LYS A 130 3.10 -24.65 -7.57
CA LYS A 130 4.14 -23.99 -6.75
C LYS A 130 3.97 -22.48 -6.67
N LEU A 131 3.66 -21.80 -7.77
CA LEU A 131 3.43 -20.37 -7.80
C LEU A 131 2.16 -19.99 -7.01
N ARG A 132 1.11 -20.82 -7.16
CA ARG A 132 -0.12 -20.64 -6.40
C ARG A 132 0.08 -20.86 -4.91
N GLN A 133 0.91 -21.82 -4.52
CA GLN A 133 1.28 -22.06 -3.15
C GLN A 133 2.00 -20.86 -2.54
N LEU A 134 2.97 -20.29 -3.25
CA LEU A 134 3.69 -19.07 -2.87
C LEU A 134 2.73 -17.91 -2.64
N GLU A 135 1.84 -17.65 -3.58
CA GLU A 135 0.84 -16.62 -3.50
C GLU A 135 -0.03 -16.73 -2.24
N LEU A 136 -0.58 -17.93 -2.00
CA LEU A 136 -1.44 -18.20 -0.87
C LEU A 136 -0.69 -18.05 0.47
N CYS A 137 0.57 -18.49 0.53
CA CYS A 137 1.39 -18.37 1.73
C CYS A 137 1.77 -16.90 2.03
N TYR A 138 2.09 -16.09 1.02
CA TYR A 138 2.34 -14.65 1.22
C TYR A 138 1.07 -13.91 1.67
N ALA A 139 -0.07 -14.24 1.10
CA ALA A 139 -1.34 -13.67 1.54
C ALA A 139 -1.66 -14.03 3.00
N LEU A 140 -1.40 -15.28 3.41
CA LEU A 140 -1.54 -15.70 4.80
C LEU A 140 -0.61 -14.89 5.72
N LEU A 141 0.67 -14.73 5.36
CA LEU A 141 1.60 -13.91 6.14
C LEU A 141 1.12 -12.48 6.30
N TYR A 142 0.65 -11.87 5.21
CA TYR A 142 0.09 -10.53 5.25
C TYR A 142 -1.10 -10.45 6.23
N TYR A 143 -2.05 -11.38 6.11
CA TYR A 143 -3.23 -11.43 6.99
C TYR A 143 -2.84 -11.58 8.45
N LEU A 144 -1.95 -12.52 8.78
CA LEU A 144 -1.49 -12.75 10.15
C LEU A 144 -0.82 -11.50 10.74
N ASN A 145 0.03 -10.86 9.95
CA ASN A 145 0.73 -9.66 10.39
C ASN A 145 -0.18 -8.44 10.56
N THR A 146 -1.30 -8.38 9.89
CA THR A 146 -2.24 -7.26 10.01
C THR A 146 -3.29 -7.47 11.10
N THR A 147 -3.68 -8.73 11.38
CA THR A 147 -4.83 -9.04 12.26
C THR A 147 -4.46 -9.80 13.53
N HIS A 148 -3.36 -10.57 13.52
CA HIS A 148 -2.97 -11.47 14.62
C HIS A 148 -1.61 -11.13 15.24
N TYR A 149 -0.94 -10.08 14.75
CA TYR A 149 0.32 -9.64 15.31
C TYR A 149 0.07 -8.74 16.52
N VAL A 150 0.69 -9.06 17.65
CA VAL A 150 0.68 -8.26 18.88
C VAL A 150 2.07 -7.73 19.11
N SER A 151 2.25 -6.42 19.02
CA SER A 151 3.52 -5.77 19.33
C SER A 151 3.76 -5.86 20.84
N GLY A 152 4.99 -6.16 21.24
CA GLY A 152 5.38 -6.21 22.64
C GLY A 152 5.47 -4.81 23.23
N SER A 153 4.42 -4.29 23.90
CA SER A 153 4.59 -3.11 24.74
C SER A 153 5.45 -3.46 25.99
N PRO A 154 6.19 -2.50 26.57
CA PRO A 154 6.95 -2.73 27.81
C PRO A 154 6.09 -3.28 28.95
N GLU A 155 4.78 -3.00 28.95
CA GLU A 155 3.82 -3.47 29.96
C GLU A 155 3.36 -4.91 29.70
N LEU A 156 3.12 -5.28 28.44
CA LEU A 156 2.88 -6.66 28.02
C LEU A 156 4.13 -7.54 28.22
N MET A 157 5.32 -6.98 28.00
CA MET A 157 6.59 -7.63 28.27
C MET A 157 6.86 -7.81 29.77
N GLY A 158 6.32 -6.94 30.63
CA GLY A 158 6.40 -7.08 32.10
C GLY A 158 5.66 -8.31 32.64
N GLY A 159 4.62 -8.76 31.97
CA GLY A 159 3.81 -9.95 32.33
C GLY A 159 4.25 -11.26 31.65
N LEU A 160 5.08 -11.20 30.61
CA LEU A 160 5.58 -12.39 29.94
C LEU A 160 6.61 -13.10 30.81
N ASN A 161 6.43 -14.42 31.05
CA ASN A 161 7.34 -15.26 31.77
C ASN A 161 8.76 -15.12 31.20
N TYR A 162 9.77 -15.12 32.04
CA TYR A 162 11.20 -14.95 31.70
C TYR A 162 11.64 -15.87 30.54
N GLU A 163 11.06 -17.03 30.44
CA GLU A 163 11.33 -18.02 29.39
C GLU A 163 10.77 -17.62 28.02
N LYS A 164 9.68 -16.87 27.96
CA LYS A 164 9.07 -16.40 26.71
C LYS A 164 9.93 -15.29 26.07
N ARG A 165 10.48 -14.36 26.88
CA ARG A 165 11.46 -13.36 26.45
C ARG A 165 12.74 -13.98 25.87
N GLY A 166 13.21 -15.02 26.50
CA GLY A 166 14.39 -15.70 26.02
C GLY A 166 14.18 -16.43 24.71
N ARG A 167 13.02 -17.03 24.52
CA ARG A 167 12.66 -17.65 23.22
C ARG A 167 12.57 -16.61 22.09
N GLN A 168 12.05 -15.43 22.36
CA GLN A 168 12.04 -14.34 21.37
C GLN A 168 13.46 -13.91 20.96
N ILE A 169 14.39 -13.84 21.92
CA ILE A 169 15.79 -13.54 21.63
C ILE A 169 16.42 -14.64 20.79
N VAL A 170 16.14 -15.90 21.11
CA VAL A 170 16.59 -17.07 20.34
C VAL A 170 16.04 -17.02 18.92
N SER A 171 14.73 -16.79 18.79
CA SER A 171 14.07 -16.66 17.47
C SER A 171 14.67 -15.52 16.63
N TYR A 172 14.98 -14.38 17.24
CA TYR A 172 15.63 -13.27 16.54
C TYR A 172 17.04 -13.65 16.04
N ILE A 173 17.81 -14.37 16.85
CA ILE A 173 19.15 -14.85 16.44
C ILE A 173 19.04 -15.84 15.29
N GLU A 174 18.08 -16.78 15.37
CA GLU A 174 17.82 -17.78 14.34
C GLU A 174 17.36 -17.14 13.00
N SER A 175 16.66 -16.02 13.06
CA SER A 175 16.21 -15.27 11.86
C SER A 175 17.30 -14.39 11.25
N ASN A 176 18.32 -13.98 12.03
CA ASN A 176 19.30 -12.99 11.62
C ASN A 176 20.74 -13.50 11.65
N TYR A 177 20.95 -14.82 11.81
CA TYR A 177 22.28 -15.41 12.02
C TYR A 177 23.27 -15.13 10.87
N MET A 178 22.79 -14.89 9.66
CA MET A 178 23.62 -14.58 8.49
C MET A 178 24.29 -13.21 8.60
N HIS A 179 23.68 -12.28 9.35
CA HIS A 179 24.16 -10.92 9.50
C HIS A 179 25.14 -10.77 10.65
N GLU A 180 25.78 -9.61 10.74
CA GLU A 180 26.65 -9.27 11.86
C GLU A 180 25.81 -8.99 13.10
N LEU A 181 25.76 -9.95 14.04
CA LEU A 181 25.01 -9.86 15.28
C LEU A 181 25.94 -9.66 16.48
N HIS A 182 25.66 -8.63 17.27
CA HIS A 182 26.33 -8.34 18.54
C HIS A 182 25.34 -8.41 19.71
N LEU A 183 25.83 -8.73 20.88
CA LEU A 183 25.00 -8.74 22.10
C LEU A 183 24.40 -7.35 22.37
N ASP A 184 25.06 -6.28 21.95
CA ASP A 184 24.62 -4.90 22.12
C ASP A 184 23.36 -4.60 21.27
N THR A 185 23.27 -5.15 20.07
CA THR A 185 22.05 -5.09 19.23
C THR A 185 20.86 -5.70 19.95
N LEU A 186 21.06 -6.83 20.64
CA LEU A 186 20.00 -7.48 21.41
C LEU A 186 19.64 -6.71 22.68
N THR A 187 20.56 -5.92 23.26
CA THR A 187 20.23 -5.06 24.43
C THR A 187 19.35 -3.90 24.01
N GLU A 188 19.55 -3.33 22.85
CA GLU A 188 18.70 -2.28 22.28
C GLU A 188 17.29 -2.79 21.98
N LEU A 189 17.17 -4.00 21.43
CA LEU A 189 15.91 -4.63 21.10
C LEU A 189 15.11 -5.13 22.32
N THR A 190 15.78 -5.48 23.43
CA THR A 190 15.11 -6.11 24.59
C THR A 190 14.95 -5.19 25.78
N TYR A 191 15.51 -3.98 25.72
CA TYR A 191 15.60 -3.03 26.84
C TYR A 191 16.20 -3.66 28.13
N LEU A 192 17.03 -4.69 27.96
CA LEU A 192 17.74 -5.35 29.05
C LEU A 192 19.19 -4.88 29.11
N THR A 193 19.75 -4.76 30.30
CA THR A 193 21.20 -4.51 30.40
C THR A 193 21.99 -5.71 29.90
N ARG A 194 23.17 -5.48 29.31
CA ARG A 194 24.04 -6.52 28.77
C ARG A 194 24.29 -7.68 29.75
N SER A 195 24.46 -7.38 31.05
CA SER A 195 24.67 -8.38 32.09
C SER A 195 23.40 -9.22 32.35
N HIS A 196 22.24 -8.58 32.26
CA HIS A 196 20.95 -9.25 32.46
C HIS A 196 20.61 -10.15 31.26
N LEU A 197 20.78 -9.62 30.06
CA LEU A 197 20.59 -10.36 28.82
C LEU A 197 21.53 -11.59 28.75
N SER A 198 22.80 -11.43 29.04
CA SER A 198 23.79 -12.55 29.04
C SER A 198 23.41 -13.66 30.01
N ARG A 199 22.94 -13.32 31.23
CA ARG A 199 22.47 -14.30 32.21
C ARG A 199 21.19 -15.00 31.79
N LEU A 200 20.23 -14.25 31.28
CA LEU A 200 18.95 -14.75 30.75
C LEU A 200 19.22 -15.72 29.59
N PHE A 201 20.03 -15.31 28.64
CA PHE A 201 20.39 -16.09 27.46
C PHE A 201 21.06 -17.42 27.84
N LYS A 202 22.07 -17.38 28.74
CA LYS A 202 22.74 -18.58 29.23
C LYS A 202 21.79 -19.50 29.99
N LYS A 203 20.82 -18.95 30.76
CA LYS A 203 19.84 -19.76 31.50
C LYS A 203 18.92 -20.52 30.51
N ILE A 204 18.61 -19.94 29.37
CA ILE A 204 17.64 -20.51 28.41
C ILE A 204 18.31 -21.43 27.42
N THR A 205 19.44 -21.03 26.85
CA THR A 205 20.15 -21.81 25.81
C THR A 205 21.19 -22.77 26.38
N GLY A 206 21.54 -22.65 27.67
CA GLY A 206 22.65 -23.37 28.29
C GLY A 206 24.03 -22.88 27.91
N THR A 207 24.17 -22.05 26.89
CA THR A 207 25.43 -21.56 26.32
C THR A 207 25.48 -20.02 26.28
N ASN A 208 26.65 -19.46 25.98
CA ASN A 208 26.74 -18.03 25.77
C ASN A 208 26.32 -17.64 24.34
N PHE A 209 25.97 -16.37 24.12
CA PHE A 209 25.50 -15.84 22.83
C PHE A 209 26.43 -16.18 21.66
N LYS A 210 27.74 -16.03 21.82
CA LYS A 210 28.71 -16.26 20.75
C LYS A 210 28.79 -17.75 20.35
N GLU A 211 28.75 -18.64 21.32
CA GLU A 211 28.72 -20.09 21.10
C GLU A 211 27.43 -20.51 20.42
N TYR A 212 26.29 -20.00 20.90
CA TYR A 212 24.99 -20.26 20.31
C TYR A 212 24.89 -19.80 18.85
N LEU A 213 25.24 -18.54 18.56
CA LEU A 213 25.24 -18.01 17.21
C LEU A 213 26.15 -18.84 16.27
N GLN A 214 27.30 -19.26 16.76
CA GLN A 214 28.20 -20.14 15.99
C GLN A 214 27.58 -21.51 15.72
N GLU A 215 26.81 -22.05 16.66
CA GLU A 215 26.14 -23.33 16.51
C GLU A 215 24.98 -23.24 15.52
N VAL A 216 24.18 -22.15 15.54
CA VAL A 216 23.14 -21.85 14.57
C VAL A 216 23.74 -21.78 13.17
N ARG A 217 24.75 -20.96 12.98
CA ARG A 217 25.46 -20.83 11.69
C ARG A 217 25.99 -22.17 11.16
N LEU A 218 26.55 -22.98 12.07
CA LEU A 218 27.09 -24.31 11.70
C LEU A 218 25.95 -25.25 11.27
N ARG A 219 24.83 -25.27 11.96
CA ARG A 219 23.67 -26.11 11.63
C ARG A 219 23.17 -25.81 10.21
N HIS A 220 22.96 -24.52 9.90
CA HIS A 220 22.52 -24.10 8.57
C HIS A 220 23.56 -24.38 7.50
N ALA A 221 24.85 -24.18 7.78
CA ALA A 221 25.91 -24.51 6.85
C ALA A 221 25.97 -26.02 6.52
N VAL A 222 25.75 -26.88 7.51
CA VAL A 222 25.68 -28.35 7.29
C VAL A 222 24.46 -28.73 6.48
N GLU A 223 23.31 -28.09 6.72
CA GLU A 223 22.09 -28.34 5.93
C GLU A 223 22.23 -27.85 4.48
N GLU A 224 22.89 -26.70 4.26
CA GLU A 224 23.22 -26.22 2.92
C GLU A 224 24.21 -27.18 2.21
N MET A 225 25.19 -27.74 2.94
CA MET A 225 26.09 -28.78 2.40
C MET A 225 25.33 -30.04 1.95
N ARG A 226 24.27 -30.42 2.66
CA ARG A 226 23.43 -31.57 2.32
C ARG A 226 22.58 -31.34 1.08
N ARG A 227 22.05 -30.13 0.93
CA ARG A 227 21.03 -29.78 -0.06
C ARG A 227 21.59 -29.21 -1.37
N THR A 228 22.84 -28.74 -1.37
CA THR A 228 23.41 -27.99 -2.49
C THR A 228 24.85 -28.43 -2.80
N ASP A 229 25.28 -28.18 -4.04
CA ASP A 229 26.66 -28.36 -4.49
C ASP A 229 27.50 -27.09 -4.34
N HIS A 230 27.04 -26.12 -3.54
CA HIS A 230 27.78 -24.87 -3.32
C HIS A 230 29.18 -25.15 -2.78
N THR A 231 30.15 -24.30 -3.12
CA THR A 231 31.51 -24.40 -2.61
C THR A 231 31.54 -24.13 -1.09
N ILE A 232 32.46 -24.71 -0.37
CA ILE A 232 32.63 -24.49 1.08
C ILE A 232 32.80 -23.00 1.40
N THR A 233 33.43 -22.26 0.48
CA THR A 233 33.58 -20.80 0.58
C THR A 233 32.24 -20.10 0.52
N ALA A 234 31.38 -20.42 -0.45
CA ALA A 234 30.05 -19.88 -0.60
C ALA A 234 29.19 -20.20 0.64
N ILE A 235 29.17 -21.44 1.09
CA ILE A 235 28.46 -21.90 2.29
C ILE A 235 28.89 -21.12 3.54
N ALA A 236 30.21 -20.88 3.70
CA ALA A 236 30.68 -20.10 4.83
C ALA A 236 30.10 -18.69 4.86
N PHE A 237 30.14 -17.99 3.73
CA PHE A 237 29.61 -16.61 3.65
C PHE A 237 28.08 -16.56 3.71
N ASN A 238 27.39 -17.47 3.03
CA ASN A 238 25.92 -17.56 3.07
C ASN A 238 25.38 -17.77 4.48
N ASN A 239 26.14 -18.44 5.34
CA ASN A 239 25.76 -18.74 6.71
C ASN A 239 26.42 -17.80 7.74
N GLY A 240 26.89 -16.63 7.33
CA GLY A 240 27.38 -15.58 8.22
C GLY A 240 28.73 -15.87 8.91
N PHE A 241 29.50 -16.83 8.45
CA PHE A 241 30.87 -17.03 8.97
C PHE A 241 31.81 -15.92 8.44
N PRO A 242 32.67 -15.36 9.29
CA PRO A 242 33.54 -14.28 8.89
C PRO A 242 34.58 -14.71 7.82
N ASN A 243 34.88 -15.98 7.72
CA ASN A 243 35.76 -16.59 6.71
C ASN A 243 35.63 -18.11 6.72
N VAL A 244 36.13 -18.74 5.67
CA VAL A 244 36.11 -20.20 5.49
C VAL A 244 36.82 -20.96 6.63
N ASN A 245 37.89 -20.39 7.19
CA ASN A 245 38.63 -21.03 8.30
C ASN A 245 37.80 -21.14 9.57
N ALA A 246 36.90 -20.16 9.81
CA ALA A 246 35.97 -20.20 10.95
C ALA A 246 34.98 -21.36 10.81
N LEU A 247 34.41 -21.57 9.62
CA LEU A 247 33.54 -22.71 9.31
C LEU A 247 34.32 -24.03 9.46
N ASN A 248 35.51 -24.15 8.86
CA ASN A 248 36.33 -25.34 8.94
C ASN A 248 36.66 -25.71 10.41
N THR A 249 36.94 -24.71 11.24
CA THR A 249 37.22 -24.92 12.65
C THR A 249 36.00 -25.40 13.41
N ALA A 250 34.84 -24.81 13.11
CA ALA A 250 33.56 -25.21 13.71
C ALA A 250 33.18 -26.65 13.34
N ILE A 251 33.32 -27.04 12.08
CA ILE A 251 33.05 -28.40 11.60
C ILE A 251 34.02 -29.40 12.27
N ARG A 252 35.33 -29.13 12.27
CA ARG A 252 36.31 -30.02 12.92
C ARG A 252 36.03 -30.19 14.41
N ARG A 253 35.65 -29.10 15.09
CA ARG A 253 35.36 -29.15 16.54
C ARG A 253 34.13 -30.00 16.83
N LYS A 254 33.09 -29.97 15.99
CA LYS A 254 31.81 -30.66 16.24
C LYS A 254 31.77 -32.05 15.67
N TYR A 255 32.31 -32.28 14.48
CA TYR A 255 32.20 -33.53 13.73
C TYR A 255 33.53 -34.29 13.60
N GLY A 256 34.63 -33.70 13.98
CA GLY A 256 35.94 -34.34 13.91
C GLY A 256 36.50 -34.49 12.47
N MET A 257 35.84 -33.95 11.48
CA MET A 257 36.10 -34.12 10.04
C MET A 257 36.41 -32.80 9.35
N VAL A 258 36.92 -32.85 8.10
CA VAL A 258 36.96 -31.67 7.25
C VAL A 258 35.66 -31.52 6.46
N PRO A 259 35.30 -30.32 6.00
CA PRO A 259 33.99 -30.06 5.33
C PRO A 259 33.66 -31.00 4.17
N ASN A 260 34.65 -31.36 3.33
CA ASN A 260 34.42 -32.27 2.21
C ASN A 260 34.12 -33.70 2.67
N GLU A 261 34.83 -34.18 3.69
CA GLU A 261 34.54 -35.50 4.28
C GLU A 261 33.18 -35.56 4.90
N LEU A 262 32.76 -34.47 5.58
CA LEU A 262 31.42 -34.36 6.14
C LEU A 262 30.36 -34.37 5.04
N ARG A 263 30.56 -33.66 3.94
CA ARG A 263 29.64 -33.67 2.78
C ARG A 263 29.46 -35.08 2.20
N ASP A 264 30.56 -35.81 2.03
CA ASP A 264 30.56 -37.19 1.50
C ASP A 264 29.82 -38.14 2.46
N THR A 265 29.92 -37.92 3.77
CA THR A 265 29.20 -38.70 4.78
C THR A 265 27.70 -38.40 4.75
N LEU A 266 27.33 -37.14 4.70
CA LEU A 266 25.93 -36.70 4.65
C LEU A 266 25.20 -37.21 3.38
N SER A 267 25.94 -37.45 2.29
CA SER A 267 25.39 -37.98 1.04
C SER A 267 25.12 -39.51 1.09
N ARG A 268 25.61 -40.20 2.12
CA ARG A 268 25.54 -41.67 2.25
C ARG A 268 24.54 -42.17 3.29
N GLU A 269 23.94 -41.29 4.12
CA GLU A 269 23.02 -41.70 5.19
C GLU A 269 21.58 -41.90 4.64
N THR A 270 21.08 -43.11 4.77
CA THR A 270 19.68 -43.54 4.60
C THR A 270 18.91 -43.34 5.91
N PRO A 271 17.59 -43.06 5.89
CA PRO A 271 16.82 -42.75 7.15
C PRO A 271 16.66 -44.01 8.03
N ALA A 272 16.79 -43.80 9.36
CA ALA A 272 16.61 -44.81 10.37
C ALA A 272 15.13 -45.11 10.72
N GLU A 273 14.91 -46.30 11.28
CA GLU A 273 13.67 -46.99 11.57
C GLU A 273 12.57 -46.18 12.31
N VAL A 274 11.31 -46.46 11.92
CA VAL A 274 10.07 -45.81 12.38
C VAL A 274 9.57 -46.49 13.68
N GLU A 275 9.54 -45.76 14.81
CA GLU A 275 8.67 -46.10 15.94
C GLU A 275 7.21 -45.84 15.57
N LEU A 276 6.30 -46.71 15.96
CA LEU A 276 4.84 -46.58 15.77
C LEU A 276 4.35 -45.30 16.43
N GLU A 277 4.04 -44.30 15.62
CA GLU A 277 3.50 -43.01 16.10
C GLU A 277 2.07 -43.19 16.59
N PRO A 278 1.65 -42.50 17.69
CA PRO A 278 0.28 -42.58 18.24
C PRO A 278 -0.75 -41.80 17.40
N TYR A 279 -0.51 -41.65 16.12
CA TYR A 279 -1.43 -41.09 15.13
C TYR A 279 -1.30 -41.82 13.78
N GLN A 280 -2.34 -41.71 12.97
CA GLN A 280 -2.36 -42.20 11.61
C GLN A 280 -2.46 -41.05 10.65
N VAL A 281 -1.68 -41.08 9.57
CA VAL A 281 -1.81 -40.12 8.44
C VAL A 281 -3.03 -40.53 7.63
N VAL A 282 -3.93 -39.59 7.40
CA VAL A 282 -5.19 -39.80 6.66
C VAL A 282 -5.01 -39.30 5.23
N GLU A 283 -5.49 -40.05 4.26
CA GLU A 283 -5.39 -39.70 2.85
C GLU A 283 -6.28 -38.48 2.50
N TYR A 284 -5.81 -37.65 1.57
CA TYR A 284 -6.49 -36.43 1.18
C TYR A 284 -7.94 -36.65 0.71
N ASP A 285 -8.18 -37.72 -0.04
CA ASP A 285 -9.51 -38.04 -0.59
C ASP A 285 -10.58 -38.23 0.49
N GLU A 286 -10.19 -38.67 1.69
CA GLU A 286 -11.10 -38.84 2.83
C GLU A 286 -11.56 -37.53 3.45
N VAL A 287 -10.77 -36.45 3.31
CA VAL A 287 -11.01 -35.14 3.94
C VAL A 287 -11.30 -34.04 2.95
N ARG A 288 -11.23 -34.31 1.65
CA ARG A 288 -11.39 -33.34 0.56
C ARG A 288 -12.68 -32.50 0.71
N THR A 289 -13.80 -33.17 1.02
CA THR A 289 -15.10 -32.49 1.19
C THR A 289 -15.07 -31.52 2.36
N ASN A 290 -14.44 -31.90 3.48
CA ASN A 290 -14.32 -31.05 4.66
C ASN A 290 -13.47 -29.80 4.33
N LEU A 291 -12.36 -29.97 3.65
CA LEU A 291 -11.51 -28.85 3.20
C LEU A 291 -12.23 -27.92 2.25
N GLN A 292 -13.00 -28.45 1.29
CA GLN A 292 -13.80 -27.64 0.36
C GLN A 292 -14.90 -26.83 1.07
N ILE A 293 -15.54 -27.42 2.09
CA ILE A 293 -16.54 -26.72 2.91
C ILE A 293 -15.87 -25.56 3.69
N LEU A 294 -14.71 -25.80 4.29
CA LEU A 294 -13.96 -24.79 5.04
C LEU A 294 -13.39 -23.69 4.13
N ALA A 295 -12.99 -24.04 2.93
CA ALA A 295 -12.48 -23.09 1.95
C ALA A 295 -13.59 -22.16 1.39
N GLY A 296 -14.84 -22.61 1.43
CA GLY A 296 -15.95 -21.87 0.80
C GLY A 296 -15.96 -21.99 -0.73
N SER A 297 -16.97 -21.43 -1.38
CA SER A 297 -17.13 -21.50 -2.84
C SER A 297 -16.17 -20.60 -3.63
N GLU A 298 -15.59 -19.59 -2.99
CA GLU A 298 -14.57 -18.70 -3.58
C GLU A 298 -13.47 -18.40 -2.57
N PRO A 299 -12.21 -18.27 -2.98
CA PRO A 299 -11.16 -17.76 -2.11
C PRO A 299 -11.54 -16.37 -1.60
N PRO A 300 -11.21 -16.02 -0.35
CA PRO A 300 -11.53 -14.72 0.23
C PRO A 300 -11.07 -13.58 -0.68
N LYS A 301 -11.92 -12.59 -0.90
CA LYS A 301 -11.65 -11.45 -1.78
C LYS A 301 -10.36 -10.69 -1.47
N ALA A 302 -9.87 -10.76 -0.23
CA ALA A 302 -8.60 -10.17 0.19
C ALA A 302 -7.36 -10.95 -0.30
N MET A 303 -7.52 -12.11 -0.94
CA MET A 303 -6.44 -13.02 -1.31
C MET A 303 -6.38 -13.35 -2.79
N GLY A 304 -7.38 -12.95 -3.57
CA GLY A 304 -7.32 -13.14 -5.00
C GLY A 304 -6.27 -12.22 -5.62
N ILE A 305 -5.36 -12.74 -6.45
CA ILE A 305 -5.01 -11.96 -7.62
C ILE A 305 -6.37 -11.66 -8.24
N TYR A 306 -6.77 -10.38 -8.25
CA TYR A 306 -7.97 -9.95 -8.95
C TYR A 306 -7.77 -10.30 -10.43
N ARG A 307 -8.15 -11.51 -10.80
CA ARG A 307 -8.22 -11.92 -12.20
C ARG A 307 -9.51 -11.34 -12.75
N TYR A 308 -9.36 -10.24 -13.41
CA TYR A 308 -10.41 -9.82 -14.32
C TYR A 308 -10.50 -10.84 -15.47
N PRO A 309 -11.71 -11.19 -15.93
CA PRO A 309 -11.87 -12.12 -17.04
C PRO A 309 -11.11 -11.61 -18.28
N ASP A 310 -10.48 -12.51 -19.03
CA ASP A 310 -9.76 -12.18 -20.27
C ASP A 310 -10.70 -11.58 -21.33
N GLN A 311 -11.99 -11.93 -21.28
CA GLN A 311 -13.04 -11.37 -22.11
C GLN A 311 -14.07 -10.66 -21.23
N ILE A 312 -14.33 -9.38 -21.49
CA ILE A 312 -15.28 -8.54 -20.75
C ILE A 312 -16.33 -8.02 -21.74
N GLU A 313 -17.59 -8.25 -21.44
CA GLU A 313 -18.70 -7.69 -22.20
C GLU A 313 -19.50 -6.69 -21.36
N TYR A 314 -19.62 -5.48 -21.87
CA TYR A 314 -20.47 -4.44 -21.32
C TYR A 314 -21.71 -4.26 -22.17
N PHE A 315 -22.87 -4.26 -21.54
CA PHE A 315 -24.16 -4.02 -22.19
C PHE A 315 -24.75 -2.73 -21.67
N VAL A 316 -24.96 -1.77 -22.55
CA VAL A 316 -25.66 -0.52 -22.26
C VAL A 316 -27.03 -0.59 -22.91
N ASP A 317 -28.06 -0.77 -22.09
CA ASP A 317 -29.42 -1.01 -22.55
C ASP A 317 -30.04 0.17 -23.31
N ASN A 318 -29.72 1.40 -22.87
CA ASN A 318 -30.27 2.60 -23.50
C ASN A 318 -29.38 3.83 -23.31
N VAL A 319 -28.68 4.22 -24.34
CA VAL A 319 -27.79 5.40 -24.33
C VAL A 319 -28.52 6.74 -24.26
N SER A 320 -29.85 6.77 -24.42
CA SER A 320 -30.65 7.99 -24.29
C SER A 320 -31.06 8.31 -22.85
N ARG A 321 -30.80 7.40 -21.91
CA ARG A 321 -30.96 7.64 -20.48
C ARG A 321 -29.62 8.11 -19.88
N PHE A 322 -29.61 9.31 -19.36
CA PHE A 322 -28.41 9.88 -18.76
C PHE A 322 -28.73 10.78 -17.57
N ARG A 323 -27.74 10.98 -16.71
CA ARG A 323 -27.82 11.90 -15.57
C ARG A 323 -26.60 12.80 -15.52
N PRO A 324 -26.74 14.06 -15.05
CA PRO A 324 -25.59 14.94 -14.90
C PRO A 324 -24.62 14.40 -13.82
N ILE A 325 -23.33 14.58 -14.07
CA ILE A 325 -22.26 14.29 -13.11
C ILE A 325 -21.34 15.50 -12.97
N GLN A 326 -20.74 15.62 -11.80
CA GLN A 326 -19.74 16.61 -11.55
C GLN A 326 -18.38 16.16 -12.13
N ALA A 327 -17.66 17.08 -12.76
CA ALA A 327 -16.33 16.81 -13.32
C ALA A 327 -15.25 16.86 -12.20
N ILE A 328 -15.31 15.90 -11.28
CA ILE A 328 -14.43 15.84 -10.08
C ILE A 328 -12.95 15.77 -10.43
N TRP A 329 -12.60 15.23 -11.59
CA TRP A 329 -11.22 15.02 -12.08
C TRP A 329 -10.48 16.27 -12.53
N LYS A 330 -11.16 17.41 -12.66
CA LYS A 330 -10.55 18.72 -12.94
C LYS A 330 -10.87 19.74 -11.85
N ALA A 331 -11.27 19.26 -10.67
CA ALA A 331 -11.64 20.14 -9.59
C ALA A 331 -10.43 20.81 -8.95
N MET A 332 -9.36 20.07 -8.65
CA MET A 332 -8.21 20.59 -7.91
C MET A 332 -6.89 19.99 -8.39
N ILE A 333 -5.83 20.77 -8.31
CA ILE A 333 -4.43 20.34 -8.48
C ILE A 333 -3.60 20.90 -7.33
N ASN A 334 -2.70 20.08 -6.80
CA ASN A 334 -1.69 20.52 -5.84
C ASN A 334 -0.53 21.17 -6.61
N VAL A 335 -0.21 22.40 -6.26
CA VAL A 335 0.85 23.18 -6.92
C VAL A 335 2.09 23.37 -6.05
N GLY A 336 2.10 22.69 -4.89
CA GLY A 336 3.20 22.72 -3.94
C GLY A 336 3.15 23.93 -3.01
N THR A 337 4.32 24.30 -2.49
CA THR A 337 4.50 25.37 -1.53
C THR A 337 4.62 26.73 -2.22
N ILE A 338 4.45 27.83 -1.46
CA ILE A 338 4.73 29.19 -1.94
C ILE A 338 6.17 29.31 -2.46
N GLN A 339 7.12 28.65 -1.81
CA GLN A 339 8.51 28.67 -2.21
C GLN A 339 8.71 27.95 -3.56
N SER A 340 8.09 26.80 -3.77
CA SER A 340 8.15 26.06 -5.05
C SER A 340 7.59 26.90 -6.18
N MET A 341 6.53 27.68 -5.93
CA MET A 341 5.92 28.58 -6.91
C MET A 341 6.79 29.79 -7.29
N THR A 342 7.85 30.10 -6.55
CA THR A 342 8.84 31.11 -6.98
C THR A 342 9.75 30.61 -8.12
N ASN A 343 9.76 29.30 -8.41
CA ASN A 343 10.49 28.72 -9.53
C ASN A 343 9.79 29.05 -10.86
N ALA A 344 10.52 29.68 -11.79
CA ALA A 344 9.97 30.04 -13.10
C ALA A 344 9.46 28.84 -13.90
N GLY A 345 10.06 27.66 -13.74
CA GLY A 345 9.58 26.40 -14.33
C GLY A 345 8.21 25.99 -13.85
N MET A 346 7.92 26.14 -12.55
CA MET A 346 6.60 25.88 -11.98
C MET A 346 5.54 26.77 -12.60
N GLY A 347 5.80 28.07 -12.71
CA GLY A 347 4.88 29.02 -13.35
C GLY A 347 4.57 28.64 -14.79
N ALA A 348 5.60 28.31 -15.59
CA ALA A 348 5.43 27.88 -16.98
C ALA A 348 4.62 26.59 -17.10
N GLN A 349 4.87 25.61 -16.22
CA GLN A 349 4.14 24.35 -16.19
C GLN A 349 2.68 24.55 -15.74
N LEU A 350 2.41 25.44 -14.81
CA LEU A 350 1.05 25.79 -14.38
C LEU A 350 0.24 26.43 -15.53
N VAL A 351 0.86 27.34 -16.30
CA VAL A 351 0.25 27.92 -17.50
C VAL A 351 -0.10 26.84 -18.52
N LEU A 352 0.83 25.91 -18.79
CA LEU A 352 0.58 24.76 -19.68
C LEU A 352 -0.59 23.91 -19.19
N LEU A 353 -0.61 23.57 -17.91
CA LEU A 353 -1.65 22.76 -17.29
C LEU A 353 -3.01 23.43 -17.42
N GLN A 354 -3.11 24.71 -17.06
CA GLN A 354 -4.37 25.43 -17.06
C GLN A 354 -4.93 25.59 -18.48
N LYS A 355 -4.06 25.84 -19.48
CA LYS A 355 -4.45 25.89 -20.90
C LYS A 355 -4.97 24.56 -21.41
N GLU A 356 -4.40 23.43 -21.00
CA GLU A 356 -4.71 22.11 -21.57
C GLU A 356 -5.79 21.34 -20.82
N ILE A 357 -5.92 21.53 -19.51
CA ILE A 357 -6.86 20.79 -18.63
C ILE A 357 -7.91 21.71 -18.02
N GLY A 358 -7.50 22.81 -17.39
CA GLY A 358 -8.40 23.82 -16.81
C GLY A 358 -8.94 23.40 -15.45
N PHE A 359 -8.08 23.31 -14.43
CA PHE A 359 -8.49 23.05 -13.06
C PHE A 359 -9.18 24.25 -12.43
N LYS A 360 -10.13 23.98 -11.52
CA LYS A 360 -10.86 25.01 -10.78
C LYS A 360 -10.05 25.57 -9.60
N TYR A 361 -9.48 24.66 -8.77
CA TYR A 361 -8.71 25.02 -7.58
C TYR A 361 -7.24 24.72 -7.78
N ALA A 362 -6.38 25.59 -7.24
CA ALA A 362 -4.96 25.35 -7.01
C ALA A 362 -4.68 25.25 -5.52
N ARG A 363 -4.34 24.06 -5.00
CA ARG A 363 -4.02 23.85 -3.60
C ARG A 363 -2.57 24.25 -3.35
N LEU A 364 -2.40 25.23 -2.45
CA LEU A 364 -1.14 25.68 -1.91
C LEU A 364 -0.89 25.03 -0.56
N GLU A 365 0.23 24.34 -0.44
CA GLU A 365 0.56 23.60 0.76
C GLU A 365 1.30 24.43 1.78
N SER A 366 1.06 24.12 3.06
CA SER A 366 1.86 24.62 4.18
C SER A 366 2.07 26.16 4.12
N VAL A 367 1.01 26.90 3.79
CA VAL A 367 1.10 28.36 3.55
C VAL A 367 1.52 29.16 4.79
N LEU A 368 1.45 28.55 5.98
CA LEU A 368 1.81 29.20 7.24
C LEU A 368 3.27 29.00 7.68
N THR A 369 4.10 28.33 6.87
CA THR A 369 5.52 28.14 7.20
C THR A 369 6.28 29.47 7.20
N ASP A 370 7.42 29.54 7.89
CA ASP A 370 8.25 30.75 7.90
C ASP A 370 8.90 31.02 6.54
N GLU A 371 9.04 29.98 5.71
CA GLU A 371 9.52 30.10 4.33
C GLU A 371 8.46 30.76 3.44
N SER A 372 7.18 30.43 3.67
CA SER A 372 6.04 30.98 2.93
C SER A 372 5.70 32.41 3.36
N ILE A 373 5.67 32.66 4.66
CA ILE A 373 5.31 33.94 5.25
C ILE A 373 6.34 34.30 6.34
N PRO A 374 7.52 34.79 5.96
CA PRO A 374 8.58 35.10 6.92
C PRO A 374 8.19 36.18 7.89
N ARG A 375 8.59 36.01 9.16
CA ARG A 375 8.46 37.05 10.17
C ARG A 375 9.64 38.01 10.09
N MET A 376 9.37 39.30 9.94
CA MET A 376 10.37 40.34 9.83
C MET A 376 10.90 40.75 11.21
N ALA A 377 12.01 41.47 11.25
CA ALA A 377 12.64 41.93 12.50
C ALA A 377 11.74 42.85 13.33
N ASP A 378 10.81 43.55 12.69
CA ASP A 378 9.79 44.40 13.35
C ASP A 378 8.57 43.62 13.90
N GLY A 379 8.61 42.29 13.75
CA GLY A 379 7.54 41.38 14.19
C GLY A 379 6.39 41.19 13.21
N LYS A 380 6.37 41.90 12.10
CA LYS A 380 5.35 41.73 11.05
C LYS A 380 5.67 40.59 10.12
N TYR A 381 4.66 40.14 9.38
CA TYR A 381 4.81 39.10 8.37
C TYR A 381 5.02 39.73 6.99
N ASN A 382 5.86 39.06 6.17
CA ASN A 382 6.08 39.46 4.77
C ASN A 382 5.25 38.51 3.85
N PHE A 383 4.30 39.07 3.14
CA PHE A 383 3.41 38.34 2.24
C PHE A 383 3.83 38.45 0.76
N THR A 384 4.95 39.03 0.41
CA THR A 384 5.35 39.32 -0.96
C THR A 384 5.31 38.11 -1.89
N TYR A 385 5.83 36.97 -1.46
CA TYR A 385 5.81 35.75 -2.28
C TYR A 385 4.43 35.11 -2.35
N PHE A 386 3.69 35.16 -1.25
CA PHE A 386 2.30 34.73 -1.18
C PHE A 386 1.45 35.54 -2.19
N ASP A 387 1.52 36.88 -2.15
CA ASP A 387 0.74 37.75 -3.03
C ASP A 387 1.01 37.46 -4.49
N ARG A 388 2.28 37.38 -4.89
CA ARG A 388 2.68 37.05 -6.26
C ARG A 388 2.15 35.70 -6.73
N THR A 389 2.17 34.72 -5.85
CA THR A 389 1.62 33.39 -6.16
C THR A 389 0.12 33.46 -6.37
N VAL A 390 -0.61 34.12 -5.47
CA VAL A 390 -2.07 34.29 -5.56
C VAL A 390 -2.43 35.10 -6.84
N GLU A 391 -1.74 36.20 -7.09
CA GLU A 391 -1.96 37.01 -8.32
C GLU A 391 -1.79 36.17 -9.59
N MET A 392 -0.77 35.28 -9.64
CA MET A 392 -0.58 34.38 -10.76
C MET A 392 -1.74 33.37 -10.90
N LEU A 393 -2.22 32.78 -9.80
CA LEU A 393 -3.34 31.84 -9.82
C LEU A 393 -4.61 32.54 -10.33
N LEU A 394 -4.92 33.72 -9.79
CA LEU A 394 -6.10 34.52 -10.19
C LEU A 394 -6.00 34.95 -11.68
N GLY A 395 -4.79 35.34 -12.13
CA GLY A 395 -4.51 35.63 -13.53
C GLY A 395 -4.75 34.44 -14.49
N LEU A 396 -4.69 33.23 -13.99
CA LEU A 396 -4.99 31.99 -14.70
C LEU A 396 -6.45 31.52 -14.51
N ASN A 397 -7.30 32.31 -13.88
CA ASN A 397 -8.68 31.94 -13.48
C ASN A 397 -8.72 30.69 -12.61
N MET A 398 -7.73 30.48 -11.75
CA MET A 398 -7.73 29.44 -10.74
C MET A 398 -8.09 30.02 -9.39
N ILE A 399 -8.84 29.25 -8.62
CA ILE A 399 -9.24 29.64 -7.25
C ILE A 399 -8.18 29.12 -6.29
N PRO A 400 -7.54 29.97 -5.47
CA PRO A 400 -6.64 29.52 -4.43
C PRO A 400 -7.35 28.61 -3.42
N PHE A 401 -6.67 27.52 -3.03
CA PHE A 401 -7.08 26.66 -1.94
C PHE A 401 -5.92 26.58 -0.96
N LEU A 402 -6.13 27.01 0.28
CA LEU A 402 -5.06 27.19 1.27
C LEU A 402 -5.03 26.04 2.26
N ASP A 403 -3.96 25.28 2.26
CA ASP A 403 -3.67 24.33 3.34
C ASP A 403 -2.98 25.08 4.50
N LEU A 404 -3.73 25.24 5.58
CA LEU A 404 -3.26 25.88 6.80
C LEU A 404 -2.56 24.91 7.75
N SER A 405 -2.21 23.72 7.30
CA SER A 405 -1.38 22.83 8.11
C SER A 405 0.04 23.39 8.27
N LEU A 406 0.69 23.05 9.36
CA LEU A 406 2.12 23.19 9.52
C LEU A 406 2.78 21.84 9.31
N LYS A 407 2.53 21.23 8.14
CA LYS A 407 3.30 20.06 7.72
C LYS A 407 4.74 20.57 7.60
N GLY A 408 5.56 20.31 8.62
CA GLY A 408 6.99 20.51 8.50
C GLY A 408 7.50 19.68 7.32
N ASP A 409 8.72 19.95 6.89
CA ASP A 409 9.42 19.30 5.75
C ASP A 409 9.52 17.74 5.87
N TYR A 410 8.57 17.11 6.52
CA TYR A 410 8.44 15.66 6.69
C TYR A 410 7.51 15.11 5.66
N ILE A 411 8.02 14.85 4.48
CA ILE A 411 7.33 14.02 3.53
C ILE A 411 7.69 12.57 3.84
N LEU A 412 6.67 11.73 3.80
CA LEU A 412 6.65 10.31 4.08
C LEU A 412 7.95 9.58 3.69
N LEU A 413 8.57 9.03 4.68
CA LEU A 413 9.84 8.36 4.72
C LEU A 413 9.95 7.18 3.75
N SER A 414 10.98 7.16 2.94
CA SER A 414 11.58 5.90 2.53
C SER A 414 12.30 5.31 3.75
N GLU A 415 12.19 4.01 3.97
CA GLU A 415 12.67 3.30 5.16
C GLU A 415 14.14 3.50 5.52
N SER A 416 14.94 4.03 4.62
CA SER A 416 16.37 4.08 4.83
C SER A 416 16.93 5.39 5.39
N ARG A 417 16.27 6.53 5.27
CA ARG A 417 16.73 7.79 5.90
C ARG A 417 15.66 8.89 5.87
N ILE A 418 15.41 9.49 7.03
CA ILE A 418 14.81 10.81 7.18
C ILE A 418 15.80 11.83 6.62
N ILE A 419 15.54 12.38 5.45
CA ILE A 419 16.29 13.51 4.93
C ILE A 419 15.53 14.77 5.36
N HIS A 420 16.05 15.45 6.40
CA HIS A 420 15.53 16.75 6.80
C HIS A 420 15.97 17.80 5.78
N ARG A 421 15.04 18.52 5.17
CA ARG A 421 15.31 19.83 4.57
C ARG A 421 15.59 20.80 5.71
N GLY A 422 16.86 20.96 6.05
CA GLY A 422 17.40 22.11 6.73
C GLY A 422 16.80 22.50 8.08
N GLY A 423 16.67 21.61 9.06
CA GLY A 423 16.38 22.04 10.42
C GLY A 423 15.75 20.95 11.30
N ARG A 424 16.11 20.92 12.55
CA ARG A 424 15.41 20.13 13.56
C ARG A 424 13.93 20.53 13.58
N PRO A 425 12.97 19.60 13.86
CA PRO A 425 11.59 19.97 14.06
C PRO A 425 11.55 21.14 15.04
N LYS A 426 10.99 22.26 14.59
CA LYS A 426 10.74 23.37 15.49
C LYS A 426 9.77 22.82 16.55
N LYS A 427 10.06 23.15 17.84
CA LYS A 427 9.12 22.90 18.92
C LYS A 427 7.69 23.16 18.45
N GLN A 428 6.77 22.26 18.88
CA GLN A 428 5.33 22.37 18.76
C GLN A 428 4.91 23.85 18.63
N ALA A 429 4.39 24.23 17.44
CA ALA A 429 3.94 25.61 17.23
C ALA A 429 2.93 25.94 18.30
N ASP A 430 3.18 26.98 19.07
CA ASP A 430 2.25 27.44 20.11
C ASP A 430 0.90 27.67 19.41
N HIS A 431 -0.13 27.06 19.93
CA HIS A 431 -1.51 27.20 19.46
C HIS A 431 -1.90 28.66 19.23
N ARG A 432 -1.42 29.56 20.10
CA ARG A 432 -1.63 31.01 19.99
C ARG A 432 -0.89 31.58 18.77
N GLU A 433 0.36 31.21 18.56
CA GLU A 433 1.15 31.64 17.39
C GLU A 433 0.50 31.21 16.07
N PHE A 434 -0.01 29.99 16.01
CA PHE A 434 -0.75 29.49 14.84
C PHE A 434 -1.98 30.36 14.53
N ILE A 435 -2.82 30.66 15.54
CA ILE A 435 -4.03 31.48 15.38
C ILE A 435 -3.67 32.90 14.96
N ASP A 436 -2.63 33.50 15.58
CA ASP A 436 -2.16 34.84 15.23
C ASP A 436 -1.69 34.92 13.79
N LYS A 437 -0.98 33.91 13.32
CA LYS A 437 -0.49 33.82 11.94
C LYS A 437 -1.62 33.63 10.92
N VAL A 438 -2.61 32.77 11.21
CA VAL A 438 -3.84 32.63 10.40
C VAL A 438 -4.60 33.95 10.36
N SER A 439 -4.79 34.63 11.51
CA SER A 439 -5.47 35.93 11.60
C SER A 439 -4.76 36.99 10.75
N ALA A 440 -3.43 37.06 10.84
CA ALA A 440 -2.64 37.99 10.05
C ALA A 440 -2.76 37.71 8.53
N LEU A 441 -2.68 36.47 8.14
CA LEU A 441 -2.84 36.06 6.74
C LEU A 441 -4.22 36.44 6.19
N LEU A 442 -5.29 36.09 6.89
CA LEU A 442 -6.66 36.36 6.41
C LEU A 442 -6.95 37.85 6.30
N ARG A 443 -6.51 38.64 7.30
CA ARG A 443 -6.65 40.12 7.24
C ARG A 443 -5.88 40.71 6.07
N HIS A 444 -4.66 40.18 5.82
CA HIS A 444 -3.88 40.60 4.67
C HIS A 444 -4.59 40.26 3.36
N CYS A 445 -5.09 39.03 3.22
CA CYS A 445 -5.84 38.62 2.02
C CYS A 445 -7.07 39.50 1.76
N ILE A 446 -7.88 39.75 2.81
CA ILE A 446 -9.07 40.65 2.71
C ILE A 446 -8.69 42.05 2.27
N ASN A 447 -7.62 42.59 2.80
CA ASN A 447 -7.16 43.96 2.47
C ASN A 447 -6.56 44.05 1.08
N THR A 448 -5.88 43.03 0.60
CA THR A 448 -5.16 43.00 -0.68
C THR A 448 -6.06 42.60 -1.84
N PHE A 449 -6.86 41.56 -1.68
CA PHE A 449 -7.66 40.94 -2.76
C PHE A 449 -9.16 41.26 -2.65
N GLY A 450 -9.61 41.79 -1.51
CA GLY A 450 -11.00 42.07 -1.22
C GLY A 450 -11.78 40.85 -0.69
N ALA A 451 -12.72 41.11 0.23
CA ALA A 451 -13.49 40.05 0.89
C ALA A 451 -14.26 39.16 -0.10
N ASN A 452 -14.89 39.76 -1.12
CA ASN A 452 -15.67 39.01 -2.13
C ASN A 452 -14.82 38.00 -2.94
N GLU A 453 -13.56 38.32 -3.22
CA GLU A 453 -12.67 37.39 -3.91
C GLU A 453 -12.20 36.30 -2.95
N VAL A 454 -11.78 36.68 -1.74
CA VAL A 454 -11.28 35.74 -0.73
C VAL A 454 -12.34 34.75 -0.27
N GLU A 455 -13.62 35.14 -0.20
CA GLU A 455 -14.73 34.24 0.11
C GLU A 455 -14.93 33.08 -0.88
N ARG A 456 -14.44 33.23 -2.10
CA ARG A 456 -14.48 32.19 -3.14
C ARG A 456 -13.42 31.11 -2.95
N TRP A 457 -12.39 31.40 -2.17
CA TRP A 457 -11.29 30.49 -1.91
C TRP A 457 -11.74 29.33 -1.03
N GLY A 458 -10.91 28.30 -0.93
CA GLY A 458 -11.11 27.20 0.02
C GLY A 458 -10.01 27.20 1.07
N VAL A 459 -10.35 26.76 2.27
CA VAL A 459 -9.39 26.60 3.35
C VAL A 459 -9.49 25.22 3.95
N GLU A 460 -8.35 24.58 4.13
CA GLU A 460 -8.20 23.32 4.82
C GLU A 460 -7.38 23.53 6.10
N ILE A 461 -7.96 23.12 7.22
CA ILE A 461 -7.28 23.15 8.52
C ILE A 461 -6.84 21.73 8.81
N GLY A 462 -5.64 21.41 8.41
CA GLY A 462 -5.05 20.08 8.62
C GLY A 462 -4.54 19.88 10.04
N ALA A 463 -4.20 18.64 10.36
CA ALA A 463 -3.48 18.30 11.57
C ALA A 463 -2.03 18.82 11.50
N LEU A 464 -1.48 19.24 12.64
CA LEU A 464 -0.05 19.52 12.75
C LEU A 464 0.71 18.19 12.75
N HIS A 465 1.98 18.19 12.28
CA HIS A 465 2.75 16.96 12.12
C HIS A 465 2.81 16.12 13.41
N ASP A 466 3.17 16.73 14.53
CA ASP A 466 3.22 16.03 15.83
C ASP A 466 1.82 15.60 16.32
N GLU A 467 0.76 16.21 15.79
CA GLU A 467 -0.62 15.85 16.09
C GLU A 467 -1.14 14.71 15.23
N MET A 468 -0.51 14.35 14.11
CA MET A 468 -0.90 13.15 13.37
C MET A 468 -0.76 11.90 14.24
N LEU A 469 0.22 11.86 15.13
CA LEU A 469 0.37 10.80 16.13
C LEU A 469 -0.52 11.04 17.35
N THR A 470 -0.67 12.30 17.79
CA THR A 470 -1.50 12.68 18.94
C THR A 470 -2.98 12.83 18.60
N LEU A 471 -3.35 13.00 17.34
CA LEU A 471 -4.76 12.95 16.91
C LEU A 471 -5.42 11.62 17.28
N LEU A 472 -4.66 10.53 17.23
CA LEU A 472 -5.12 9.22 17.68
C LEU A 472 -5.35 9.19 19.20
N GLU A 473 -4.57 9.95 19.97
CA GLU A 473 -4.65 9.99 21.44
C GLU A 473 -5.51 11.13 21.96
N ARG A 474 -5.51 12.29 21.29
CA ARG A 474 -6.17 13.53 21.75
C ARG A 474 -6.83 14.31 20.61
N PRO A 475 -7.94 13.82 20.04
CA PRO A 475 -8.65 14.52 18.97
C PRO A 475 -9.20 15.88 19.42
N GLU A 476 -9.34 16.10 20.76
CA GLU A 476 -9.83 17.35 21.34
C GLU A 476 -8.95 18.54 21.02
N ASP A 477 -7.65 18.38 20.97
CA ASP A 477 -6.68 19.46 20.70
C ASP A 477 -6.85 19.99 19.27
N TYR A 478 -6.95 19.09 18.29
CA TYR A 478 -7.26 19.44 16.91
C TYR A 478 -8.63 20.12 16.79
N VAL A 479 -9.67 19.51 17.38
CA VAL A 479 -11.04 20.02 17.33
C VAL A 479 -11.13 21.41 17.97
N GLY A 480 -10.42 21.64 19.06
CA GLY A 480 -10.34 22.96 19.73
C GLY A 480 -9.75 24.03 18.81
N ARG A 481 -8.64 23.71 18.12
CA ARG A 481 -7.99 24.60 17.16
C ARG A 481 -8.88 24.84 15.94
N PHE A 482 -9.42 23.79 15.35
CA PHE A 482 -10.34 23.89 14.23
C PHE A 482 -11.50 24.83 14.52
N LYS A 483 -12.18 24.64 15.65
CA LYS A 483 -13.31 25.50 16.07
C LYS A 483 -12.93 26.96 16.17
N THR A 484 -11.77 27.28 16.74
CA THR A 484 -11.31 28.64 16.90
C THR A 484 -11.09 29.32 15.56
N VAL A 485 -10.37 28.65 14.66
CA VAL A 485 -10.09 29.17 13.31
C VAL A 485 -11.36 29.21 12.45
N TYR A 486 -12.19 28.17 12.50
CA TYR A 486 -13.47 28.12 11.78
C TYR A 486 -14.37 29.31 12.14
N ARG A 487 -14.57 29.56 13.42
CA ARG A 487 -15.39 30.70 13.89
C ARG A 487 -14.82 32.03 13.42
N MET A 488 -13.50 32.22 13.51
CA MET A 488 -12.84 33.43 13.04
C MET A 488 -13.03 33.65 11.54
N ILE A 489 -12.87 32.60 10.74
CA ILE A 489 -13.08 32.66 9.27
C ILE A 489 -14.53 32.99 8.99
N LYS A 490 -15.49 32.32 9.62
CA LYS A 490 -16.94 32.55 9.38
C LYS A 490 -17.44 33.90 9.83
N GLU A 491 -16.80 34.49 10.81
CA GLU A 491 -17.08 35.89 11.23
C GLU A 491 -16.69 36.91 10.16
N TRP A 492 -15.55 36.70 9.46
CA TRP A 492 -15.02 37.63 8.47
C TRP A 492 -15.44 37.31 7.04
N LEU A 493 -15.59 36.04 6.73
CA LEU A 493 -15.82 35.47 5.41
C LEU A 493 -16.87 34.34 5.53
N PRO A 494 -18.16 34.67 5.73
CA PRO A 494 -19.18 33.66 6.07
C PRO A 494 -19.40 32.58 5.01
N ASN A 495 -19.15 32.88 3.72
CA ASN A 495 -19.36 31.96 2.62
C ASN A 495 -18.09 31.17 2.22
N MET A 496 -16.94 31.47 2.81
CA MET A 496 -15.69 30.77 2.51
C MET A 496 -15.78 29.31 2.95
N PRO A 497 -15.56 28.31 2.05
CA PRO A 497 -15.54 26.90 2.44
C PRO A 497 -14.35 26.60 3.36
N VAL A 498 -14.63 25.99 4.52
CA VAL A 498 -13.64 25.60 5.52
C VAL A 498 -13.79 24.12 5.83
N GLY A 499 -12.77 23.35 5.55
CA GLY A 499 -12.75 21.91 5.78
C GLY A 499 -11.57 21.43 6.63
N GLY A 500 -11.50 20.17 6.80
CA GLY A 500 -10.48 19.44 7.52
C GLY A 500 -10.89 17.98 7.72
N PRO A 501 -10.10 17.20 8.39
CA PRO A 501 -8.77 17.50 8.93
C PRO A 501 -7.60 17.10 8.03
N ASP A 502 -7.82 16.84 6.74
CA ASP A 502 -6.83 16.29 5.80
C ASP A 502 -6.35 14.89 6.25
N HIS A 503 -7.31 14.05 6.58
CA HIS A 503 -7.03 12.69 7.01
C HIS A 503 -6.43 11.87 5.87
N ASN A 504 -5.32 11.21 6.14
CA ASN A 504 -4.90 10.09 5.33
C ASN A 504 -5.93 8.95 5.50
N ILE A 505 -6.46 8.42 4.40
CA ILE A 505 -7.42 7.30 4.42
C ILE A 505 -6.85 6.02 5.06
N ALA A 506 -5.52 5.91 5.21
CA ALA A 506 -4.87 4.86 5.98
C ALA A 506 -5.10 4.98 7.50
N MET A 507 -5.66 6.10 7.97
CA MET A 507 -6.00 6.29 9.37
C MET A 507 -7.31 5.59 9.72
N GLU A 508 -7.39 5.16 10.98
CA GLU A 508 -8.56 4.46 11.51
C GLU A 508 -9.85 5.27 11.35
N THR A 509 -10.89 4.65 10.85
CA THR A 509 -12.23 5.24 10.71
C THR A 509 -12.79 5.76 12.04
N ASP A 510 -12.38 5.17 13.17
CA ASP A 510 -12.76 5.59 14.52
C ASP A 510 -12.31 7.02 14.85
N LEU A 511 -11.20 7.48 14.28
CA LEU A 511 -10.73 8.84 14.50
C LEU A 511 -11.63 9.86 13.79
N VAL A 512 -12.10 9.52 12.58
CA VAL A 512 -13.09 10.33 11.86
C VAL A 512 -14.37 10.43 12.69
N LYS A 513 -14.88 9.30 13.23
CA LYS A 513 -16.05 9.27 14.10
C LYS A 513 -15.88 10.13 15.34
N LYS A 514 -14.77 10.02 16.05
CA LYS A 514 -14.48 10.80 17.27
C LYS A 514 -14.42 12.30 16.97
N SER A 515 -13.71 12.71 15.91
CA SER A 515 -13.58 14.12 15.53
C SER A 515 -14.93 14.74 15.17
N LEU A 516 -15.73 14.02 14.36
CA LEU A 516 -17.08 14.46 13.97
C LEU A 516 -18.02 14.58 15.18
N ALA A 517 -17.99 13.61 16.11
CA ALA A 517 -18.80 13.64 17.31
C ALA A 517 -18.46 14.84 18.22
N LEU A 518 -17.15 15.16 18.36
CA LEU A 518 -16.71 16.32 19.14
C LEU A 518 -17.11 17.64 18.49
N LEU A 519 -17.02 17.77 17.18
CA LEU A 519 -17.46 18.96 16.45
C LEU A 519 -18.97 19.15 16.57
N GLN A 520 -19.75 18.09 16.39
CA GLN A 520 -21.21 18.12 16.48
C GLN A 520 -21.69 18.55 17.87
N LYS A 521 -21.04 18.06 18.93
CA LYS A 521 -21.34 18.44 20.31
C LYS A 521 -21.28 19.94 20.55
N ASP A 522 -20.38 20.63 19.87
CA ASP A 522 -20.14 22.08 20.03
C ASP A 522 -20.82 22.94 18.95
N GLY A 523 -21.70 22.33 18.14
CA GLY A 523 -22.46 23.02 17.09
C GLY A 523 -21.59 23.58 15.95
N VAL A 524 -20.40 22.99 15.73
CA VAL A 524 -19.49 23.33 14.64
C VAL A 524 -19.30 22.09 13.79
N MET A 525 -19.27 22.26 12.49
CA MET A 525 -19.04 21.15 11.56
C MET A 525 -18.18 21.62 10.39
N PHE A 526 -17.51 20.69 9.73
CA PHE A 526 -16.82 20.96 8.46
C PHE A 526 -17.84 21.40 7.39
N ASP A 527 -17.48 22.38 6.56
CA ASP A 527 -18.24 22.64 5.33
C ASP A 527 -17.97 21.56 4.28
N PHE A 528 -16.81 20.91 4.36
CA PHE A 528 -16.44 19.68 3.64
C PHE A 528 -15.44 18.87 4.47
N LEU A 529 -15.53 17.56 4.38
CA LEU A 529 -14.53 16.66 4.98
C LEU A 529 -13.38 16.48 3.99
N SER A 530 -12.17 16.84 4.39
CA SER A 530 -10.99 16.67 3.55
C SER A 530 -10.22 15.39 3.89
N ILE A 531 -9.77 14.68 2.85
CA ILE A 531 -9.00 13.44 2.97
C ILE A 531 -7.83 13.42 1.98
N CYS A 532 -6.74 12.81 2.42
CA CYS A 532 -5.61 12.43 1.57
C CYS A 532 -5.78 10.97 1.16
N ALA A 533 -5.96 10.71 -0.14
CA ALA A 533 -6.27 9.39 -0.68
C ALA A 533 -5.09 8.83 -1.48
N ILE A 534 -4.19 8.14 -0.80
CA ILE A 534 -3.08 7.39 -1.36
C ILE A 534 -3.26 5.94 -0.94
N PRO A 535 -3.03 4.95 -1.83
CA PRO A 535 -3.37 3.55 -1.57
C PRO A 535 -2.38 2.87 -0.62
N HIS A 536 -2.14 3.48 0.54
CA HIS A 536 -1.26 2.96 1.59
C HIS A 536 -2.06 2.61 2.84
N THR A 537 -1.72 1.50 3.45
CA THR A 537 -2.16 1.11 4.77
C THR A 537 -1.11 1.48 5.80
N ARG A 538 -1.56 1.87 6.98
CA ARG A 538 -0.69 2.21 8.09
C ARG A 538 -0.29 0.96 8.85
N THR A 539 0.99 0.84 9.14
CA THR A 539 1.55 -0.12 10.09
C THR A 539 2.34 0.66 11.13
N VAL A 540 2.08 0.42 12.42
CA VAL A 540 2.85 1.04 13.50
C VAL A 540 3.91 0.05 13.95
N LEU A 541 5.18 0.45 13.90
CA LEU A 541 6.29 -0.33 14.41
C LEU A 541 6.40 -0.22 15.94
N GLU A 542 7.11 -1.17 16.56
CA GLU A 542 7.29 -1.23 18.03
C GLU A 542 7.96 0.00 18.64
N ASN A 543 8.83 0.66 17.89
CA ASN A 543 9.46 1.91 18.32
C ASN A 543 8.52 3.14 18.21
N GLY A 544 7.26 2.93 17.83
CA GLY A 544 6.30 3.97 17.58
C GLY A 544 6.38 4.59 16.19
N ASP A 545 7.32 4.16 15.36
CA ASP A 545 7.42 4.62 13.98
C ASP A 545 6.23 4.11 13.17
N VAL A 546 5.70 4.97 12.33
CA VAL A 546 4.59 4.66 11.45
C VAL A 546 5.13 4.35 10.06
N HIS A 547 4.91 3.12 9.63
CA HIS A 547 5.21 2.72 8.26
C HIS A 547 3.94 2.67 7.42
N PHE A 548 4.07 3.11 6.18
CA PHE A 548 3.01 3.02 5.20
C PHE A 548 3.40 2.01 4.12
N VAL A 549 2.60 0.99 3.96
CA VAL A 549 2.76 -0.04 2.93
C VAL A 549 1.62 0.08 1.91
N ILE A 550 1.89 -0.25 0.66
CA ILE A 550 0.86 -0.21 -0.39
C ILE A 550 -0.23 -1.24 -0.04
N SER A 551 -1.49 -0.81 -0.11
CA SER A 551 -2.62 -1.71 0.10
C SER A 551 -2.69 -2.77 -1.01
N PRO A 552 -2.83 -4.05 -0.71
CA PRO A 552 -3.04 -5.09 -1.72
C PRO A 552 -4.46 -5.07 -2.33
N ASN A 553 -5.37 -4.26 -1.78
CA ASN A 553 -6.73 -4.10 -2.29
C ASN A 553 -6.74 -3.05 -3.43
N PRO A 554 -7.03 -3.42 -4.69
CA PRO A 554 -7.10 -2.50 -5.82
C PRO A 554 -8.21 -1.46 -5.69
N ASP A 555 -9.22 -1.74 -4.86
CA ASP A 555 -10.38 -0.87 -4.62
C ASP A 555 -10.28 -0.07 -3.31
N TYR A 556 -9.12 -0.12 -2.65
CA TYR A 556 -8.87 0.45 -1.33
C TYR A 556 -9.40 1.89 -1.17
N ILE A 557 -9.10 2.78 -2.12
CA ILE A 557 -9.52 4.20 -2.03
C ILE A 557 -11.06 4.29 -2.04
N ARG A 558 -11.72 3.57 -2.95
CA ARG A 558 -13.19 3.54 -3.03
C ARG A 558 -13.79 3.00 -1.74
N ASP A 559 -13.29 1.89 -1.25
CA ASP A 559 -13.82 1.21 -0.06
C ASP A 559 -13.68 2.12 1.18
N CYS A 560 -12.52 2.76 1.38
CA CYS A 560 -12.33 3.74 2.47
C CYS A 560 -13.28 4.95 2.35
N VAL A 561 -13.50 5.47 1.14
CA VAL A 561 -14.45 6.57 0.94
C VAL A 561 -15.88 6.12 1.25
N MET A 562 -16.25 4.88 0.90
CA MET A 562 -17.56 4.32 1.25
C MET A 562 -17.72 4.18 2.77
N ASP A 563 -16.70 3.75 3.48
CA ASP A 563 -16.71 3.68 4.95
C ASP A 563 -16.93 5.07 5.57
N ILE A 564 -16.25 6.09 5.05
CA ILE A 564 -16.47 7.48 5.49
C ILE A 564 -17.91 7.94 5.20
N ARG A 565 -18.48 7.62 4.03
CA ARG A 565 -19.89 7.92 3.71
C ARG A 565 -20.85 7.23 4.67
N ASN A 566 -20.58 5.97 5.02
CA ASN A 566 -21.38 5.24 6.01
C ASN A 566 -21.31 5.92 7.40
N ILE A 567 -20.12 6.36 7.84
CA ILE A 567 -19.97 7.11 9.10
C ILE A 567 -20.78 8.40 9.08
N LEU A 568 -20.74 9.17 7.97
CA LEU A 568 -21.53 10.39 7.83
C LEU A 568 -23.03 10.10 7.88
N ALA A 569 -23.49 8.99 7.27
CA ALA A 569 -24.88 8.55 7.32
C ALA A 569 -25.31 8.16 8.75
N GLU A 570 -24.46 7.42 9.49
CA GLU A 570 -24.71 7.04 10.90
C GLU A 570 -24.95 8.24 11.82
N ILE A 571 -24.31 9.37 11.55
CA ILE A 571 -24.46 10.61 12.34
C ILE A 571 -25.48 11.59 11.74
N GLY A 572 -26.19 11.20 10.66
CA GLY A 572 -27.19 12.03 9.97
C GLY A 572 -26.60 13.25 9.24
N ARG A 573 -25.36 13.13 8.73
CA ARG A 573 -24.65 14.20 8.03
C ARG A 573 -24.17 13.78 6.65
N GLU A 574 -25.02 13.07 5.90
CA GLU A 574 -24.80 12.70 4.50
C GLU A 574 -24.61 13.91 3.57
N ASP A 575 -25.06 15.08 4.02
CA ASP A 575 -24.96 16.37 3.35
C ASP A 575 -23.54 16.89 3.25
N ILE A 576 -22.60 16.44 4.11
CA ILE A 576 -21.23 16.93 4.10
C ILE A 576 -20.49 16.45 2.85
N PRO A 577 -20.00 17.37 2.00
CA PRO A 577 -19.16 17.02 0.86
C PRO A 577 -17.85 16.35 1.29
N ILE A 578 -17.39 15.34 0.52
CA ILE A 578 -16.06 14.75 0.70
C ILE A 578 -15.13 15.31 -0.37
N TRP A 579 -14.06 15.97 0.04
CA TRP A 579 -13.02 16.47 -0.83
C TRP A 579 -11.73 15.67 -0.63
N ILE A 580 -11.30 14.98 -1.67
CA ILE A 580 -9.96 14.40 -1.71
C ILE A 580 -9.00 15.52 -2.10
N THR A 581 -8.27 16.06 -1.14
CA THR A 581 -7.39 17.20 -1.35
C THR A 581 -5.99 16.80 -1.80
N ALA A 582 -5.58 15.57 -1.52
CA ALA A 582 -4.37 14.96 -2.08
C ALA A 582 -4.67 13.54 -2.57
N PHE A 583 -4.48 13.30 -3.87
CA PHE A 583 -4.77 12.03 -4.55
C PHE A 583 -3.63 11.63 -5.45
N GLY A 584 -3.12 10.42 -5.29
CA GLY A 584 -2.03 9.91 -6.12
C GLY A 584 -1.76 8.43 -5.92
N PRO A 585 -0.99 7.80 -6.83
CA PRO A 585 -0.64 6.38 -6.71
C PRO A 585 0.45 6.11 -5.67
N GLU A 586 1.25 7.12 -5.36
CA GLU A 586 2.43 7.05 -4.49
C GLU A 586 2.73 8.45 -3.94
N VAL A 587 3.31 8.54 -2.76
CA VAL A 587 3.80 9.80 -2.20
C VAL A 587 5.33 9.87 -2.23
N ARG A 588 5.99 8.71 -2.22
CA ARG A 588 7.46 8.65 -2.19
C ARG A 588 8.02 9.05 -3.53
N THR A 589 9.08 9.85 -3.53
CA THR A 589 9.92 10.04 -4.67
C THR A 589 10.83 8.81 -4.87
N ARG A 590 11.43 8.67 -6.03
CA ARG A 590 12.28 7.53 -6.42
C ARG A 590 11.51 6.25 -6.76
N ASN A 591 10.23 6.36 -7.03
CA ASN A 591 9.38 5.25 -7.44
C ASN A 591 8.83 5.47 -8.85
N HIS A 592 9.45 4.82 -9.86
CA HIS A 592 9.05 4.96 -11.28
C HIS A 592 7.63 4.47 -11.60
N VAL A 593 6.90 3.93 -10.64
CA VAL A 593 5.45 3.70 -10.75
C VAL A 593 4.74 5.00 -11.15
N SER A 594 5.14 6.13 -10.56
CA SER A 594 4.57 7.46 -10.87
C SER A 594 4.96 8.00 -12.26
N ASP A 595 5.99 7.44 -12.90
CA ASP A 595 6.40 7.81 -14.27
C ASP A 595 5.75 6.91 -15.33
N SER A 596 5.31 5.72 -14.94
CA SER A 596 4.84 4.65 -15.82
C SER A 596 3.37 4.78 -16.24
N CYS A 597 2.94 3.94 -17.19
CA CYS A 597 1.54 3.84 -17.59
C CYS A 597 0.58 3.43 -16.46
N TYR A 598 1.09 2.86 -15.36
CA TYR A 598 0.29 2.60 -14.17
C TYR A 598 -0.38 3.89 -13.65
N GLN A 599 0.33 5.03 -13.63
CA GLN A 599 -0.23 6.32 -13.24
C GLN A 599 -1.49 6.67 -14.04
N ALA A 600 -1.48 6.42 -15.35
CA ALA A 600 -2.64 6.68 -16.22
C ALA A 600 -3.86 5.84 -15.85
N THR A 601 -3.66 4.53 -15.68
CA THR A 601 -4.76 3.62 -15.34
C THR A 601 -5.22 3.80 -13.90
N PHE A 602 -4.32 4.11 -12.98
CA PHE A 602 -4.66 4.47 -11.60
C PHE A 602 -5.60 5.68 -11.54
N ILE A 603 -5.26 6.75 -12.28
CA ILE A 603 -6.09 7.95 -12.36
C ILE A 603 -7.45 7.62 -12.99
N ALA A 604 -7.48 6.92 -14.13
CA ALA A 604 -8.74 6.58 -14.82
C ALA A 604 -9.64 5.73 -13.92
N LYS A 605 -9.12 4.64 -13.34
CA LYS A 605 -9.87 3.74 -12.46
C LYS A 605 -10.44 4.48 -11.26
N ASN A 606 -9.60 5.07 -10.44
CA ASN A 606 -10.06 5.64 -9.18
C ASN A 606 -10.94 6.87 -9.41
N THR A 607 -10.69 7.67 -10.46
CA THR A 607 -11.58 8.77 -10.82
C THR A 607 -12.97 8.26 -11.16
N ILE A 608 -13.07 7.21 -11.99
CA ILE A 608 -14.36 6.61 -12.40
C ILE A 608 -15.06 6.00 -11.17
N ASP A 609 -14.34 5.24 -10.35
CA ASP A 609 -14.89 4.61 -9.15
C ASP A 609 -15.50 5.64 -8.17
N LEU A 610 -14.86 6.80 -8.05
CA LEU A 610 -15.24 7.86 -7.11
C LEU A 610 -16.36 8.79 -7.62
N ILE A 611 -16.79 8.71 -8.89
CA ILE A 611 -17.94 9.50 -9.39
C ILE A 611 -19.19 9.19 -8.54
N GLY A 612 -19.74 10.24 -7.92
CA GLY A 612 -20.91 10.16 -7.05
C GLY A 612 -20.60 9.79 -5.59
N LEU A 613 -19.35 9.53 -5.25
CA LEU A 613 -18.91 9.30 -3.88
C LEU A 613 -18.20 10.51 -3.28
N VAL A 614 -17.51 11.30 -4.11
CA VAL A 614 -16.77 12.51 -3.69
C VAL A 614 -17.15 13.71 -4.56
N ASP A 615 -16.86 14.91 -4.07
CA ASP A 615 -17.19 16.17 -4.75
C ASP A 615 -15.99 16.81 -5.42
N VAL A 616 -14.78 16.56 -4.91
CA VAL A 616 -13.52 17.11 -5.41
C VAL A 616 -12.45 16.02 -5.39
N ILE A 617 -11.63 15.95 -6.45
CA ILE A 617 -10.34 15.24 -6.44
C ILE A 617 -9.24 16.25 -6.74
N GLY A 618 -8.28 16.37 -5.82
CA GLY A 618 -7.07 17.16 -5.92
C GLY A 618 -5.87 16.24 -6.23
N TYR A 619 -5.38 16.25 -7.46
CA TYR A 619 -4.27 15.39 -7.82
C TYR A 619 -2.95 15.86 -7.18
N TRP A 620 -2.19 14.94 -6.62
CA TRP A 620 -0.85 15.10 -6.08
C TRP A 620 0.17 14.56 -7.06
N GLN A 621 0.95 15.40 -7.78
CA GLN A 621 0.95 16.88 -7.82
C GLN A 621 1.24 17.38 -9.25
N LEU A 622 1.34 18.70 -9.42
CA LEU A 622 1.60 19.34 -10.72
C LEU A 622 2.91 18.87 -11.35
N SER A 623 4.01 18.95 -10.61
CA SER A 623 5.36 18.87 -11.18
C SER A 623 6.35 18.16 -10.27
N ASP A 624 7.33 17.50 -10.88
CA ASP A 624 8.49 16.97 -10.18
C ASP A 624 9.48 18.06 -9.72
N ILE A 625 9.25 19.34 -10.05
CA ILE A 625 10.01 20.46 -9.48
C ILE A 625 9.76 20.57 -7.97
N ASP A 626 8.52 20.36 -7.55
CA ASP A 626 8.14 20.36 -6.16
C ASP A 626 8.32 18.97 -5.54
N THR A 627 9.55 18.56 -5.40
CA THR A 627 9.93 17.31 -4.74
C THR A 627 10.85 17.60 -3.58
N GLU A 628 10.87 16.70 -2.60
CA GLU A 628 11.72 16.82 -1.43
C GLU A 628 13.18 17.01 -1.77
N TYR A 629 13.63 16.39 -2.86
CA TYR A 629 15.02 16.32 -3.19
C TYR A 629 15.27 16.07 -4.68
N ILE A 630 15.89 17.03 -5.35
CA ILE A 630 16.37 16.90 -6.72
C ILE A 630 17.90 16.74 -6.67
N ASP A 631 18.38 15.51 -6.64
CA ASP A 631 19.79 15.15 -6.59
C ASP A 631 20.25 14.41 -7.86
N THR A 632 19.45 14.43 -8.90
CA THR A 632 19.69 13.70 -10.14
C THR A 632 19.44 14.60 -11.34
N PRO A 633 20.30 14.56 -12.38
CA PRO A 633 20.07 15.23 -13.64
C PRO A 633 18.96 14.58 -14.47
N ARG A 634 18.54 13.36 -14.15
CA ARG A 634 17.55 12.59 -14.91
C ARG A 634 16.25 13.35 -15.08
N ILE A 635 15.62 13.22 -16.26
CA ILE A 635 14.30 13.79 -16.54
C ILE A 635 13.18 13.06 -15.78
N LEU A 636 13.38 11.78 -15.52
CA LEU A 636 12.48 10.92 -14.73
C LEU A 636 13.28 10.29 -13.60
N PHE A 637 12.79 10.42 -12.41
CA PHE A 637 13.41 9.88 -11.19
C PHE A 637 12.38 9.31 -10.20
N GLY A 638 11.18 9.01 -10.68
CA GLY A 638 10.10 8.50 -9.83
C GLY A 638 9.42 9.58 -9.00
N GLY A 639 9.42 10.83 -9.49
CA GLY A 639 8.67 11.92 -8.83
C GLY A 639 7.16 11.77 -9.01
N THR A 640 6.39 12.34 -8.09
CA THR A 640 4.92 12.20 -8.03
C THR A 640 4.16 13.15 -8.96
N GLY A 641 4.83 14.11 -9.58
CA GLY A 641 4.25 15.06 -10.51
C GLY A 641 3.62 14.41 -11.76
N ILE A 642 2.65 15.08 -12.35
CA ILE A 642 2.12 14.72 -13.68
C ILE A 642 2.95 15.30 -14.81
N LEU A 643 3.82 16.25 -14.49
CA LEU A 643 4.86 16.78 -15.36
C LEU A 643 6.23 16.48 -14.76
N SER A 644 7.21 16.15 -15.61
CA SER A 644 8.60 16.06 -15.16
C SER A 644 9.15 17.43 -14.74
N LYS A 645 10.31 17.46 -14.08
CA LYS A 645 10.98 18.72 -13.73
C LYS A 645 11.26 19.62 -14.96
N ASP A 646 11.40 19.01 -16.13
CA ASP A 646 11.66 19.69 -17.41
C ASP A 646 10.37 20.00 -18.21
N GLY A 647 9.20 19.79 -17.62
CA GLY A 647 7.90 20.09 -18.21
C GLY A 647 7.40 19.06 -19.22
N LEU A 648 7.99 17.86 -19.26
CA LEU A 648 7.53 16.77 -20.11
C LEU A 648 6.27 16.10 -19.49
N LYS A 649 5.31 15.77 -20.36
CA LYS A 649 4.03 15.20 -19.95
C LYS A 649 4.16 13.72 -19.62
N LYS A 650 3.89 13.35 -18.37
CA LYS A 650 3.77 11.96 -17.97
C LYS A 650 2.40 11.37 -18.36
N PRO A 651 2.21 10.04 -18.31
CA PRO A 651 0.94 9.40 -18.67
C PRO A 651 -0.28 9.95 -17.91
N GLY A 652 -0.11 10.35 -16.66
CA GLY A 652 -1.16 10.96 -15.83
C GLY A 652 -1.67 12.29 -16.38
N PHE A 653 -0.77 13.16 -16.87
CA PHE A 653 -1.17 14.43 -17.52
C PHE A 653 -2.07 14.17 -18.72
N THR A 654 -1.68 13.23 -19.57
CA THR A 654 -2.45 12.87 -20.76
C THR A 654 -3.81 12.34 -20.41
N THR A 655 -3.93 11.51 -19.37
CA THR A 655 -5.19 10.97 -18.87
C THR A 655 -6.11 12.07 -18.36
N LEU A 656 -5.63 12.96 -17.49
CA LEU A 656 -6.40 14.09 -16.97
C LEU A 656 -6.84 15.04 -18.08
N LYS A 657 -5.97 15.33 -19.06
CA LYS A 657 -6.30 16.12 -20.24
C LYS A 657 -7.42 15.48 -21.07
N ARG A 658 -7.48 14.16 -21.18
CA ARG A 658 -8.56 13.48 -21.89
C ARG A 658 -9.84 13.45 -21.08
N LEU A 659 -9.78 13.16 -19.79
CA LEU A 659 -10.92 13.24 -18.89
C LEU A 659 -11.51 14.65 -18.85
N SER A 660 -10.69 15.72 -18.89
CA SER A 660 -11.22 17.10 -18.87
C SER A 660 -12.10 17.46 -20.09
N ARG A 661 -12.07 16.63 -21.13
CA ARG A 661 -12.79 16.84 -22.40
C ARG A 661 -13.99 15.94 -22.63
N ILE A 662 -14.29 15.01 -21.70
CA ILE A 662 -15.50 14.20 -21.80
C ILE A 662 -16.72 15.01 -21.39
N ASN A 663 -17.86 14.62 -21.89
CA ASN A 663 -19.14 15.21 -21.51
C ASN A 663 -19.51 14.85 -20.07
N THR A 664 -20.37 15.66 -19.46
CA THR A 664 -20.79 15.50 -18.04
C THR A 664 -22.20 14.94 -17.87
N LEU A 665 -22.78 14.37 -18.92
CA LEU A 665 -24.02 13.61 -18.84
C LEU A 665 -23.64 12.11 -18.90
N MET A 666 -23.68 11.46 -17.75
CA MET A 666 -23.31 10.05 -17.63
C MET A 666 -24.46 9.15 -18.04
N VAL A 667 -24.20 8.26 -18.97
CA VAL A 667 -25.10 7.19 -19.40
C VAL A 667 -24.89 5.96 -18.53
N GLU A 668 -23.63 5.51 -18.42
CA GLU A 668 -23.28 4.28 -17.72
C GLU A 668 -21.91 4.38 -17.05
N LYS A 669 -21.80 3.72 -15.90
CA LYS A 669 -20.54 3.51 -15.18
C LYS A 669 -20.55 2.08 -14.64
N THR A 670 -19.72 1.22 -15.19
CA THR A 670 -19.66 -0.19 -14.76
C THR A 670 -18.27 -0.79 -15.04
N GLY A 671 -17.71 -1.48 -14.06
CA GLY A 671 -16.36 -2.07 -14.18
C GLY A 671 -15.34 -1.05 -14.68
N SER A 672 -14.64 -1.35 -15.77
CA SER A 672 -13.64 -0.45 -16.38
C SER A 672 -14.21 0.49 -17.44
N LEU A 673 -15.53 0.67 -17.49
CA LEU A 673 -16.25 1.50 -18.47
C LEU A 673 -16.84 2.75 -17.82
N LEU A 674 -16.62 3.91 -18.44
CA LEU A 674 -17.42 5.13 -18.27
C LEU A 674 -17.94 5.58 -19.62
N LEU A 675 -19.25 5.71 -19.75
CA LEU A 675 -19.92 6.24 -20.95
C LEU A 675 -20.64 7.54 -20.58
N THR A 676 -20.34 8.61 -21.33
CA THR A 676 -20.97 9.91 -21.20
C THR A 676 -21.45 10.43 -22.55
N THR A 677 -22.36 11.42 -22.55
CA THR A 677 -22.92 12.02 -23.77
C THR A 677 -23.08 13.53 -23.62
N ASN A 678 -23.19 14.23 -24.77
CA ASN A 678 -23.66 15.62 -24.81
C ASN A 678 -25.20 15.72 -24.90
N GLY A 679 -25.91 14.58 -24.90
CA GLY A 679 -27.36 14.50 -25.03
C GLY A 679 -27.88 14.71 -26.45
N ILE A 680 -27.02 14.91 -27.46
CA ILE A 680 -27.39 15.22 -28.84
C ILE A 680 -26.88 14.15 -29.80
N ASN A 681 -25.59 14.12 -30.05
CA ASN A 681 -24.99 13.31 -31.11
C ASN A 681 -23.60 12.77 -30.76
N THR A 682 -23.08 13.05 -29.58
CA THR A 682 -21.71 12.69 -29.19
C THR A 682 -21.72 11.84 -27.93
N TYR A 683 -21.00 10.73 -27.99
CA TYR A 683 -20.76 9.82 -26.86
C TYR A 683 -19.26 9.70 -26.60
N ASN A 684 -18.87 9.76 -25.32
CA ASN A 684 -17.49 9.54 -24.89
C ASN A 684 -17.44 8.23 -24.09
N ILE A 685 -16.52 7.35 -24.45
CA ILE A 685 -16.24 6.11 -23.75
C ILE A 685 -14.83 6.18 -23.21
N VAL A 686 -14.67 5.93 -21.93
CA VAL A 686 -13.37 5.74 -21.27
C VAL A 686 -13.29 4.29 -20.83
N LEU A 687 -12.22 3.61 -21.26
CA LEU A 687 -11.92 2.23 -20.88
C LEU A 687 -10.49 2.16 -20.34
N TYR A 688 -10.26 1.35 -19.33
CA TYR A 688 -8.93 1.11 -18.79
C TYR A 688 -8.70 -0.38 -18.50
N ASN A 689 -7.45 -0.83 -18.62
CA ASN A 689 -7.00 -2.14 -18.19
C ASN A 689 -5.97 -1.96 -17.05
N TYR A 690 -6.49 -1.89 -15.83
CA TYR A 690 -5.71 -1.69 -14.62
C TYR A 690 -5.19 -3.02 -14.08
N ALA A 691 -3.89 -3.11 -13.79
CA ALA A 691 -3.29 -4.18 -13.02
C ALA A 691 -2.77 -3.62 -11.69
N HIS A 692 -3.11 -4.28 -10.60
CA HIS A 692 -2.64 -3.90 -9.27
C HIS A 692 -1.31 -4.56 -8.94
N PHE A 693 -0.64 -4.09 -7.93
CA PHE A 693 0.62 -4.67 -7.44
C PHE A 693 0.45 -6.11 -6.99
N THR A 694 1.50 -6.91 -7.13
CA THR A 694 1.56 -8.22 -6.50
C THR A 694 1.56 -8.09 -4.97
N ASN A 695 1.03 -9.07 -4.27
CA ASN A 695 1.09 -9.11 -2.81
C ASN A 695 2.54 -9.05 -2.30
N MET A 696 3.47 -9.66 -3.01
CA MET A 696 4.90 -9.61 -2.67
C MET A 696 5.45 -8.18 -2.71
N TYR A 697 5.08 -7.38 -3.73
CA TYR A 697 5.50 -5.98 -3.79
C TYR A 697 4.84 -5.13 -2.71
N CYS A 698 3.56 -5.36 -2.42
CA CYS A 698 2.85 -4.66 -1.33
C CYS A 698 3.46 -4.96 0.06
N LEU A 699 4.02 -6.17 0.25
CA LEU A 699 4.68 -6.56 1.50
C LEU A 699 6.14 -6.15 1.56
N SER A 700 6.80 -5.95 0.41
CA SER A 700 8.15 -5.40 0.41
C SER A 700 8.07 -3.98 0.94
N SER A 701 8.90 -3.66 1.92
CA SER A 701 8.92 -2.39 2.65
C SER A 701 9.25 -1.15 1.80
N GLY A 702 8.90 -1.18 0.52
CA GLY A 702 8.91 -0.01 -0.33
C GLY A 702 10.22 0.29 -1.02
N GLU A 703 11.02 -0.72 -1.35
CA GLU A 703 12.03 -0.51 -2.38
C GLU A 703 11.34 0.04 -3.63
N GLY A 704 11.74 1.27 -4.01
CA GLY A 704 11.13 1.96 -5.15
C GLY A 704 11.27 1.14 -6.43
N VAL A 705 10.24 1.19 -7.27
CA VAL A 705 10.30 0.61 -8.60
C VAL A 705 11.36 1.32 -9.42
N THR A 706 12.34 0.58 -9.90
CA THR A 706 13.38 1.02 -10.82
C THR A 706 12.91 0.88 -12.28
N TYR A 707 13.67 1.44 -13.22
CA TYR A 707 13.38 1.23 -14.64
C TYR A 707 13.50 -0.24 -15.09
N ASP A 708 14.34 -1.06 -14.42
CA ASP A 708 14.53 -2.48 -14.76
C ASP A 708 13.32 -3.34 -14.38
N ASN A 709 12.60 -2.98 -13.30
CA ASN A 709 11.50 -3.78 -12.79
C ASN A 709 10.13 -3.09 -12.87
N ALA A 710 10.05 -1.92 -13.52
CA ALA A 710 8.88 -1.02 -13.50
C ALA A 710 7.53 -1.68 -13.85
N TYR A 711 7.53 -2.77 -14.59
CA TYR A 711 6.31 -3.48 -14.98
C TYR A 711 6.24 -4.94 -14.49
N THR A 712 7.22 -5.40 -13.72
CA THR A 712 7.24 -6.78 -13.18
C THR A 712 6.62 -6.89 -11.79
N VAL A 713 6.34 -5.76 -11.15
CA VAL A 713 5.78 -5.68 -9.79
C VAL A 713 4.25 -5.83 -9.76
N PHE A 714 3.61 -5.90 -10.92
CA PHE A 714 2.14 -5.99 -11.03
C PHE A 714 1.67 -7.45 -11.17
N GLY A 715 0.57 -7.76 -10.46
CA GLY A 715 -0.16 -9.01 -10.65
C GLY A 715 -1.10 -8.89 -11.86
N ASP A 716 -1.62 -10.00 -12.36
CA ASP A 716 -2.65 -10.08 -13.42
C ASP A 716 -2.53 -9.03 -14.56
N ALA A 717 -1.31 -8.79 -15.01
CA ALA A 717 -1.02 -7.89 -16.11
C ALA A 717 -1.32 -8.59 -17.46
N ALA A 718 -2.59 -8.98 -17.66
CA ALA A 718 -3.04 -9.66 -18.85
C ALA A 718 -3.62 -8.70 -19.90
N THR A 719 -3.48 -9.06 -21.17
CA THR A 719 -4.24 -8.41 -22.26
C THR A 719 -5.70 -8.86 -22.18
N ARG A 720 -6.64 -7.94 -22.40
CA ARG A 720 -8.08 -8.19 -22.30
C ARG A 720 -8.80 -7.84 -23.57
N ASP A 721 -9.76 -8.68 -23.96
CA ASP A 721 -10.70 -8.39 -25.04
C ASP A 721 -11.98 -7.81 -24.44
N ILE A 722 -12.29 -6.54 -24.79
CA ILE A 722 -13.46 -5.83 -24.27
C ILE A 722 -14.45 -5.61 -25.40
N ALA A 723 -15.67 -6.04 -25.19
CA ALA A 723 -16.79 -5.75 -26.06
C ALA A 723 -17.77 -4.79 -25.37
N VAL A 724 -18.15 -3.71 -26.05
CA VAL A 724 -19.15 -2.75 -25.56
C VAL A 724 -20.32 -2.74 -26.54
N SER A 725 -21.48 -3.19 -26.06
CA SER A 725 -22.73 -3.19 -26.82
C SER A 725 -23.59 -2.00 -26.36
N LEU A 726 -23.85 -1.08 -27.30
CA LEU A 726 -24.62 0.14 -27.08
C LEU A 726 -25.98 0.00 -27.76
N ASN A 727 -27.07 0.18 -27.03
CA ASN A 727 -28.46 0.17 -27.55
C ASN A 727 -29.12 1.55 -27.38
N GLY A 728 -30.09 1.84 -28.23
CA GLY A 728 -30.82 3.13 -28.23
C GLY A 728 -30.04 4.27 -28.89
N LEU A 729 -29.04 3.96 -29.69
CA LEU A 729 -28.40 4.92 -30.58
C LEU A 729 -29.34 5.37 -31.66
N GLN A 730 -29.25 6.63 -32.10
CA GLN A 730 -29.97 7.07 -33.29
C GLN A 730 -29.34 6.43 -34.53
N PRO A 731 -30.17 5.89 -35.48
CA PRO A 731 -29.62 5.36 -36.73
C PRO A 731 -28.80 6.42 -37.48
N GLY A 732 -27.75 5.99 -38.17
CA GLY A 732 -26.88 6.86 -38.93
C GLY A 732 -25.41 6.40 -38.89
N ARG A 733 -24.58 7.20 -39.56
CA ARG A 733 -23.13 6.95 -39.60
C ARG A 733 -22.43 7.62 -38.45
N TYR A 734 -21.59 6.87 -37.75
CA TYR A 734 -20.81 7.37 -36.64
C TYR A 734 -19.33 7.42 -36.98
N LYS A 735 -18.74 8.59 -36.73
CA LYS A 735 -17.28 8.75 -36.70
C LYS A 735 -16.77 8.33 -35.33
N VAL A 736 -15.97 7.28 -35.27
CA VAL A 736 -15.36 6.74 -34.04
C VAL A 736 -13.90 7.15 -33.99
N ILE A 737 -13.56 8.01 -33.04
CA ILE A 737 -12.18 8.48 -32.79
C ILE A 737 -11.67 7.76 -31.56
N THR A 738 -10.66 6.93 -31.69
CA THR A 738 -10.02 6.23 -30.58
C THR A 738 -8.68 6.86 -30.28
N THR A 739 -8.46 7.21 -29.03
CA THR A 739 -7.14 7.63 -28.51
C THR A 739 -6.65 6.58 -27.52
N THR A 740 -5.48 6.02 -27.77
CA THR A 740 -4.87 4.93 -26.97
C THR A 740 -3.62 5.45 -26.27
N LEU A 741 -3.56 5.27 -24.97
CA LEU A 741 -2.41 5.57 -24.14
C LEU A 741 -1.95 4.26 -23.50
N ASN A 742 -0.75 3.83 -23.79
CA ASN A 742 -0.13 2.62 -23.29
C ASN A 742 1.41 2.72 -23.37
N ARG A 743 2.12 1.64 -23.06
CA ARG A 743 3.57 1.54 -23.10
C ARG A 743 4.18 1.78 -24.48
N GLU A 744 3.43 1.50 -25.53
CA GLU A 744 3.88 1.67 -26.93
C GLU A 744 3.61 3.08 -27.46
N SER A 745 2.69 3.81 -26.80
CA SER A 745 2.18 5.08 -27.34
C SER A 745 1.77 6.02 -26.21
N GLY A 746 2.46 7.17 -26.14
CA GLY A 746 2.16 8.25 -25.20
C GLY A 746 2.76 8.11 -23.81
N SER A 747 3.61 7.13 -23.57
CA SER A 747 4.34 6.95 -22.31
C SER A 747 5.73 7.59 -22.40
N LEU A 748 5.94 8.66 -21.65
CA LEU A 748 7.25 9.30 -21.55
C LEU A 748 8.31 8.34 -21.00
N PHE A 749 7.94 7.55 -20.00
CA PHE A 749 8.83 6.59 -19.34
C PHE A 749 9.33 5.52 -20.31
N ASP A 750 8.43 4.92 -21.09
CA ASP A 750 8.79 3.88 -22.05
C ASP A 750 9.59 4.47 -23.24
N GLU A 751 9.29 5.69 -23.68
CA GLU A 751 10.09 6.38 -24.72
C GLU A 751 11.48 6.74 -24.21
N TRP A 752 11.61 7.23 -22.97
CA TRP A 752 12.91 7.49 -22.37
C TRP A 752 13.76 6.20 -22.23
N MET A 753 13.13 5.08 -21.88
CA MET A 753 13.81 3.78 -21.88
C MET A 753 14.30 3.38 -23.30
N ARG A 754 13.48 3.56 -24.32
CA ARG A 754 13.87 3.32 -25.73
C ARG A 754 14.97 4.25 -26.20
N TYR A 755 15.00 5.46 -25.68
CA TYR A 755 16.04 6.47 -25.97
C TYR A 755 17.37 6.17 -25.27
N GLY A 756 17.46 5.11 -24.44
CA GLY A 756 18.69 4.62 -23.81
C GLY A 756 18.93 5.09 -22.39
N ILE A 757 17.91 5.60 -21.70
CA ILE A 757 17.98 6.00 -20.26
C ILE A 757 19.10 7.02 -20.02
N ILE A 758 19.23 8.01 -20.92
CA ILE A 758 20.27 9.04 -20.84
C ILE A 758 20.00 9.89 -19.59
N ASP A 759 21.02 10.04 -18.74
CA ASP A 759 20.93 10.78 -17.49
C ASP A 759 20.86 12.30 -17.73
N GLU A 760 21.69 12.83 -18.63
CA GLU A 760 21.75 14.24 -18.93
C GLU A 760 21.27 14.52 -20.36
N LEU A 761 20.03 14.97 -20.50
CA LEU A 761 19.45 15.34 -21.78
C LEU A 761 19.76 16.80 -22.13
N GLN A 762 20.12 17.01 -23.41
CA GLN A 762 20.28 18.34 -23.95
C GLN A 762 18.91 18.93 -24.35
N PRO A 763 18.78 20.25 -24.50
CA PRO A 763 17.51 20.89 -24.89
C PRO A 763 16.88 20.34 -26.19
N HIS A 764 17.67 19.81 -27.12
CA HIS A 764 17.14 19.18 -28.33
C HIS A 764 16.57 17.78 -28.09
N ASP A 765 17.12 17.02 -27.14
CA ASP A 765 16.59 15.73 -26.73
C ASP A 765 15.22 15.89 -26.02
N ILE A 766 15.13 16.92 -25.16
CA ILE A 766 13.86 17.25 -24.48
C ILE A 766 12.79 17.61 -25.52
N ARG A 767 13.11 18.42 -26.52
CA ARG A 767 12.17 18.73 -27.62
C ARG A 767 11.78 17.48 -28.40
N TYR A 768 12.73 16.63 -28.72
CA TYR A 768 12.47 15.39 -29.43
C TYR A 768 11.46 14.53 -28.63
N LEU A 769 11.67 14.34 -27.31
CA LEU A 769 10.72 13.61 -26.46
C LEU A 769 9.34 14.31 -26.41
N GLN A 770 9.30 15.64 -26.38
CA GLN A 770 8.03 16.39 -26.46
C GLN A 770 7.26 16.11 -27.76
N ASP A 771 7.98 15.95 -28.88
CA ASP A 771 7.40 15.74 -30.21
C ASP A 771 6.94 14.29 -30.43
N ILE A 772 7.57 13.30 -29.80
CA ILE A 772 7.22 11.87 -30.02
C ILE A 772 6.25 11.30 -28.98
N VAL A 773 6.24 11.84 -27.75
CA VAL A 773 5.41 11.31 -26.66
C VAL A 773 3.96 11.74 -26.84
N HIS A 774 3.27 11.08 -27.75
CA HIS A 774 1.84 11.29 -28.01
C HIS A 774 1.06 9.99 -28.01
N PRO A 775 -0.16 9.98 -27.43
CA PRO A 775 -1.04 8.81 -27.51
C PRO A 775 -1.43 8.58 -28.98
N HIS A 776 -1.50 7.31 -29.35
CA HIS A 776 -1.95 6.93 -30.70
C HIS A 776 -3.41 7.33 -30.91
N ARG A 777 -3.71 7.85 -32.12
CA ARG A 777 -5.06 8.27 -32.49
C ARG A 777 -5.48 7.62 -33.80
N ALA A 778 -6.59 6.88 -33.75
CA ALA A 778 -7.22 6.25 -34.92
C ALA A 778 -8.60 6.83 -35.14
N VAL A 779 -9.01 6.88 -36.42
CA VAL A 779 -10.36 7.29 -36.82
C VAL A 779 -10.95 6.22 -37.72
N ARG A 780 -12.17 5.81 -37.43
CA ARG A 780 -12.94 4.91 -38.26
C ARG A 780 -14.40 5.37 -38.35
N TYR A 781 -15.12 4.88 -39.35
CA TYR A 781 -16.54 5.10 -39.48
C TYR A 781 -17.27 3.78 -39.26
N GLN A 782 -18.42 3.83 -38.62
CA GLN A 782 -19.25 2.67 -38.35
C GLN A 782 -20.71 3.05 -38.51
N ASP A 783 -21.43 2.29 -39.32
CA ASP A 783 -22.86 2.50 -39.54
C ASP A 783 -23.66 1.83 -38.42
N CYS A 784 -24.74 2.49 -38.01
CA CYS A 784 -25.70 2.03 -37.02
C CYS A 784 -27.10 2.07 -37.63
N GLU A 785 -27.54 0.95 -38.18
CA GLU A 785 -28.85 0.87 -38.85
C GLU A 785 -29.98 0.54 -37.87
N SER A 786 -29.74 -0.35 -36.91
CA SER A 786 -30.73 -0.92 -35.98
C SER A 786 -30.84 -0.15 -34.65
N GLY A 787 -30.12 0.93 -34.47
CA GLY A 787 -30.00 1.60 -33.17
C GLY A 787 -29.10 0.89 -32.15
N SER A 788 -28.36 -0.16 -32.59
CA SER A 788 -27.42 -0.91 -31.80
C SER A 788 -26.05 -0.92 -32.43
N MET A 789 -25.00 -0.81 -31.61
CA MET A 789 -23.60 -0.84 -32.06
C MET A 789 -22.78 -1.67 -31.10
N LYS A 790 -21.98 -2.60 -31.62
CA LYS A 790 -20.97 -3.34 -30.85
C LYS A 790 -19.59 -2.85 -31.20
N LEU A 791 -18.83 -2.48 -30.18
CA LEU A 791 -17.41 -2.11 -30.28
C LEU A 791 -16.56 -3.22 -29.65
N THR A 792 -15.62 -3.79 -30.39
CA THR A 792 -14.70 -4.79 -29.88
C THR A 792 -13.29 -4.20 -29.86
N LEU A 793 -12.62 -4.31 -28.75
CA LEU A 793 -11.33 -3.66 -28.47
C LEU A 793 -10.44 -4.63 -27.69
N GLN A 794 -9.19 -4.72 -28.08
CA GLN A 794 -8.15 -5.35 -27.28
C GLN A 794 -7.44 -4.28 -26.45
N MET A 795 -7.19 -4.56 -25.18
CA MET A 795 -6.52 -3.65 -24.25
C MET A 795 -5.32 -4.33 -23.60
N LEU A 796 -4.15 -3.73 -23.79
CA LEU A 796 -2.91 -4.14 -23.14
C LEU A 796 -2.93 -3.79 -21.63
N PRO A 797 -2.11 -4.44 -20.81
CA PRO A 797 -1.92 -4.04 -19.41
C PRO A 797 -1.54 -2.54 -19.29
N HIS A 798 -2.11 -1.86 -18.32
CA HIS A 798 -1.91 -0.43 -18.06
C HIS A 798 -2.27 0.47 -19.24
N GLU A 799 -3.24 0.06 -20.04
CA GLU A 799 -3.74 0.84 -21.18
C GLU A 799 -5.01 1.61 -20.80
N VAL A 800 -5.11 2.86 -21.29
CA VAL A 800 -6.33 3.67 -21.26
C VAL A 800 -6.74 4.00 -22.69
N LYS A 801 -8.00 3.73 -23.03
CA LYS A 801 -8.60 4.12 -24.31
C LYS A 801 -9.70 5.15 -24.09
N PHE A 802 -9.66 6.20 -24.88
CA PHE A 802 -10.69 7.23 -24.96
C PHE A 802 -11.32 7.17 -26.35
N LEU A 803 -12.60 6.84 -26.43
CA LEU A 803 -13.35 6.81 -27.69
C LEU A 803 -14.34 7.98 -27.71
N ILE A 804 -14.44 8.62 -28.86
CA ILE A 804 -15.45 9.63 -29.13
C ILE A 804 -16.26 9.14 -30.32
N LEU A 805 -17.54 8.89 -30.11
CA LEU A 805 -18.50 8.53 -31.15
C LEU A 805 -19.29 9.79 -31.50
N ILE A 806 -19.21 10.23 -32.74
CA ILE A 806 -19.92 11.41 -33.24
C ILE A 806 -20.82 10.95 -34.39
N ARG A 807 -22.14 11.08 -34.20
CA ARG A 807 -23.10 10.86 -35.29
C ARG A 807 -22.95 11.97 -36.31
N GLU A 808 -22.72 11.61 -37.58
CA GLU A 808 -22.78 12.57 -38.69
C GLU A 808 -24.25 12.94 -38.94
N LEU A 809 -24.53 14.25 -39.01
CA LEU A 809 -25.89 14.79 -39.22
C LEU A 809 -26.23 14.76 -40.67
#